data_425a9cd7588dc31bed2c3ea16176c2a9
#
_entry.id   425a9cd7588dc31bed2c3ea16176c2a9
#
_cell.length_a   1.000
_cell.length_b   1.000
_cell.length_c   1.000
_cell.angle_alpha   90.00
_cell.angle_beta   90.00
_cell.angle_gamma   90.00
#
_symmetry.space_group_name_H-M   'P 1'
#
loop_
_entity.id
_entity.type
_entity.pdbx_description
1 polymer ?
#
loop_
_entity_poly.entity_id
_entity_poly.type
_entity_poly.pdbx_seq_one_letter_code
_entity_poly.pdbx_strand_id
1 'polypeptide(L)'
;QPADAVLFNYAGDKKVTVDEFERYFKKNLNIVNQEMTPEKIREDLDLYIKFKLKIQDAQDAGMDTAKSYLQEVDMFREQLARSYLYDREVTDGLIKEAYDRLSQEVEVSHILIAVNSKAKPADTLIAWQKIKGIYDRIKADPTLFSAEAKNSDDPGTRDNGGNLGYMTALQVVYSFENMAYNTPVGSISGIFRTDFGYHILKVTNKRPNRGDIKLRHILLRVGMTPEGTEENQKRKIEDIYQKIKSGESTVAEMARNFSEDFNSRSNGTGGEMDFINVTMFIGDPDRQSLVDRGFNLKNAGDYSEPFRTSLGWHIIQKMEVRPVGAFDAMKTTLKNQVQNNQRAQKSVDALVEKVKKENGYKEFPENMNVLIAALDTNFAKGQFKADSLPEFAATNQGKKGRVYVKPAGKKTSLRSLSLFEMGGEKYTIGQFASHLEVSMQPITGSNMEFVNAVFKDWVKGKCVIYQDQHLEEKSPEFKHLYQEFKEGILMFARMQQKVWDKANEDTAGLKDFHETNKTKYMWNDRFDCEVYLCADKKMAGSVAKMVKKGIQPDSIRRKHTRSNTVSMDYRLGKYEITDTFLFPDGRILTTLFSNPEYREKPGKIQNLNQIGANWVVVKVNQFLPAAPKKLEECRGLAANDYQTFLEEQWLSDLLKTYPYSVNQPVFDAFSKRMLEEKSTGK
;
A
#
# COMPACT_ATOMS: atom_id res chain seq x y z
N GLN A 1 -18.67 -32.25 15.05
CA GLN A 1 -19.91 -31.48 15.23
C GLN A 1 -20.23 -30.75 13.91
N PRO A 2 -21.51 -30.69 13.48
CA PRO A 2 -21.84 -29.97 12.25
C PRO A 2 -21.49 -28.48 12.38
N ALA A 3 -20.88 -27.91 11.35
CA ALA A 3 -20.49 -26.48 11.30
C ALA A 3 -21.71 -25.54 11.40
N ASP A 4 -22.85 -25.99 10.93
CA ASP A 4 -24.15 -25.29 10.93
C ASP A 4 -24.95 -25.44 12.24
N ALA A 5 -24.43 -26.18 13.23
CA ALA A 5 -25.09 -26.32 14.53
C ALA A 5 -25.26 -24.94 15.21
N VAL A 6 -26.44 -24.67 15.73
CA VAL A 6 -26.72 -23.42 16.42
C VAL A 6 -26.03 -23.39 17.78
N LEU A 7 -25.12 -22.45 17.96
CA LEU A 7 -24.36 -22.24 19.19
C LEU A 7 -25.16 -21.42 20.22
N PHE A 8 -25.80 -20.35 19.78
CA PHE A 8 -26.69 -19.57 20.62
C PHE A 8 -27.78 -18.86 19.80
N ASN A 9 -28.88 -18.53 20.44
CA ASN A 9 -29.93 -17.68 19.92
C ASN A 9 -29.92 -16.34 20.65
N TYR A 10 -30.35 -15.26 19.98
CA TYR A 10 -30.47 -13.92 20.58
C TYR A 10 -31.55 -13.10 19.89
N ALA A 11 -32.07 -12.09 20.57
CA ALA A 11 -33.08 -11.16 20.05
C ALA A 11 -34.24 -11.86 19.29
N GLY A 12 -34.82 -12.88 19.91
CA GLY A 12 -35.90 -13.69 19.33
C GLY A 12 -35.37 -14.84 18.49
N ASP A 13 -35.46 -14.72 17.15
CA ASP A 13 -35.19 -15.84 16.22
C ASP A 13 -33.79 -15.84 15.61
N LYS A 14 -32.94 -14.86 15.95
CA LYS A 14 -31.59 -14.77 15.40
C LYS A 14 -30.69 -15.87 15.95
N LYS A 15 -29.92 -16.49 15.07
CA LYS A 15 -29.08 -17.64 15.39
C LYS A 15 -27.64 -17.37 15.02
N VAL A 16 -26.73 -17.81 15.88
CA VAL A 16 -25.30 -17.86 15.59
C VAL A 16 -24.88 -19.33 15.54
N THR A 17 -24.19 -19.72 14.50
CA THR A 17 -23.69 -21.08 14.31
C THR A 17 -22.31 -21.27 14.91
N VAL A 18 -21.91 -22.53 15.08
CA VAL A 18 -20.55 -22.91 15.50
C VAL A 18 -19.52 -22.37 14.53
N ASP A 19 -19.75 -22.48 13.22
CA ASP A 19 -18.83 -22.02 12.19
C ASP A 19 -18.61 -20.48 12.22
N GLU A 20 -19.67 -19.72 12.45
CA GLU A 20 -19.60 -18.26 12.59
C GLU A 20 -18.76 -17.83 13.80
N PHE A 21 -19.00 -18.45 14.95
CA PHE A 21 -18.22 -18.18 16.16
C PHE A 21 -16.77 -18.67 16.06
N GLU A 22 -16.54 -19.83 15.47
CA GLU A 22 -15.19 -20.40 15.30
C GLU A 22 -14.28 -19.48 14.48
N ARG A 23 -14.80 -18.86 13.40
CA ARG A 23 -14.06 -17.88 12.62
C ARG A 23 -13.64 -16.66 13.45
N TYR A 24 -14.60 -16.10 14.19
CA TYR A 24 -14.33 -14.99 15.12
C TYR A 24 -13.27 -15.36 16.15
N PHE A 25 -13.43 -16.51 16.79
CA PHE A 25 -12.55 -17.00 17.83
C PHE A 25 -11.11 -17.25 17.32
N LYS A 26 -10.97 -17.98 16.21
CA LYS A 26 -9.64 -18.27 15.61
C LYS A 26 -8.93 -16.99 15.14
N LYS A 27 -9.66 -16.02 14.61
CA LYS A 27 -9.08 -14.73 14.22
C LYS A 27 -8.50 -13.96 15.42
N ASN A 28 -9.25 -13.90 16.51
CA ASN A 28 -8.83 -13.20 17.72
C ASN A 28 -7.64 -13.88 18.42
N LEU A 29 -7.61 -15.21 18.47
CA LEU A 29 -6.45 -15.96 18.99
C LEU A 29 -5.15 -15.59 18.28
N ASN A 30 -5.16 -15.51 16.96
CA ASN A 30 -3.99 -15.18 16.16
C ASN A 30 -3.48 -13.75 16.40
N ILE A 31 -4.38 -12.80 16.73
CA ILE A 31 -4.02 -11.39 16.97
C ILE A 31 -3.36 -11.21 18.33
N VAL A 32 -3.85 -11.90 19.37
CA VAL A 32 -3.50 -11.60 20.77
C VAL A 32 -2.44 -12.54 21.35
N ASN A 33 -2.08 -13.61 20.64
CA ASN A 33 -1.09 -14.61 21.05
C ASN A 33 -1.32 -15.15 22.49
N GLN A 34 -2.60 -15.31 22.87
CA GLN A 34 -3.03 -15.74 24.21
C GLN A 34 -3.12 -17.26 24.33
N GLU A 35 -2.98 -17.73 25.56
CA GLU A 35 -3.14 -19.15 25.84
C GLU A 35 -4.63 -19.56 25.77
N MET A 36 -4.92 -20.65 25.02
CA MET A 36 -6.25 -21.19 24.87
C MET A 36 -6.60 -22.04 26.10
N THR A 37 -7.56 -21.57 26.89
CA THR A 37 -8.11 -22.30 28.04
C THR A 37 -9.64 -22.38 27.92
N PRO A 38 -10.33 -23.29 28.64
CA PRO A 38 -11.79 -23.34 28.66
C PRO A 38 -12.42 -22.03 29.07
N GLU A 39 -11.82 -21.35 30.06
CA GLU A 39 -12.27 -20.05 30.56
C GLU A 39 -12.17 -18.99 29.48
N LYS A 40 -11.04 -18.98 28.72
CA LYS A 40 -10.86 -18.04 27.60
C LYS A 40 -11.89 -18.24 26.49
N ILE A 41 -12.16 -19.49 26.13
CA ILE A 41 -13.20 -19.79 25.13
C ILE A 41 -14.58 -19.27 25.57
N ARG A 42 -14.88 -19.38 26.89
CA ARG A 42 -16.13 -18.87 27.44
C ARG A 42 -16.19 -17.36 27.45
N GLU A 43 -15.12 -16.68 27.86
CA GLU A 43 -15.01 -15.22 27.80
C GLU A 43 -15.20 -14.68 26.38
N ASP A 44 -14.57 -15.32 25.39
CA ASP A 44 -14.71 -14.92 23.99
C ASP A 44 -16.12 -15.15 23.45
N LEU A 45 -16.82 -16.21 23.90
CA LEU A 45 -18.24 -16.37 23.58
C LEU A 45 -19.09 -15.25 24.21
N ASP A 46 -18.85 -14.89 25.45
CA ASP A 46 -19.58 -13.83 26.13
C ASP A 46 -19.31 -12.46 25.46
N LEU A 47 -18.08 -12.20 25.02
CA LEU A 47 -17.73 -11.00 24.23
C LEU A 47 -18.45 -11.00 22.89
N TYR A 48 -18.51 -12.15 22.22
CA TYR A 48 -19.18 -12.26 20.93
C TYR A 48 -20.71 -12.09 21.05
N ILE A 49 -21.32 -12.61 22.09
CA ILE A 49 -22.75 -12.35 22.39
C ILE A 49 -22.98 -10.85 22.55
N LYS A 50 -22.18 -10.17 23.39
CA LYS A 50 -22.27 -8.71 23.59
C LYS A 50 -22.08 -7.93 22.28
N PHE A 51 -21.17 -8.38 21.41
CA PHE A 51 -20.97 -7.82 20.08
C PHE A 51 -22.24 -7.93 19.23
N LYS A 52 -22.86 -9.11 19.17
CA LYS A 52 -24.11 -9.31 18.43
C LYS A 52 -25.29 -8.49 18.97
N LEU A 53 -25.36 -8.31 20.28
CA LEU A 53 -26.40 -7.46 20.89
C LEU A 53 -26.23 -5.99 20.54
N LYS A 54 -25.00 -5.47 20.49
CA LYS A 54 -24.71 -4.11 20.04
C LYS A 54 -25.11 -3.88 18.58
N ILE A 55 -24.85 -4.86 17.71
CA ILE A 55 -25.28 -4.82 16.30
C ILE A 55 -26.81 -4.79 16.21
N GLN A 56 -27.47 -5.61 17.01
CA GLN A 56 -28.93 -5.61 17.03
C GLN A 56 -29.51 -4.25 17.41
N ASP A 57 -28.98 -3.62 18.45
CA ASP A 57 -29.39 -2.26 18.86
C ASP A 57 -29.14 -1.21 17.76
N ALA A 58 -28.05 -1.35 16.98
CA ALA A 58 -27.81 -0.49 15.85
C ALA A 58 -28.84 -0.70 14.72
N GLN A 59 -29.22 -1.95 14.45
CA GLN A 59 -30.25 -2.30 13.46
C GLN A 59 -31.61 -1.79 13.87
N ASP A 60 -32.01 -2.01 15.13
CA ASP A 60 -33.29 -1.52 15.66
C ASP A 60 -33.37 0.01 15.68
N ALA A 61 -32.23 0.68 15.73
CA ALA A 61 -32.11 2.13 15.54
C ALA A 61 -32.13 2.57 14.05
N GLY A 62 -32.28 1.64 13.10
CA GLY A 62 -32.32 1.93 11.65
C GLY A 62 -30.98 2.38 11.05
N MET A 63 -29.85 2.11 11.74
CA MET A 63 -28.55 2.56 11.28
C MET A 63 -28.05 1.82 10.02
N ASP A 64 -28.53 0.59 9.82
CA ASP A 64 -28.25 -0.25 8.64
C ASP A 64 -28.91 0.24 7.34
N THR A 65 -29.87 1.17 7.44
CA THR A 65 -30.54 1.81 6.31
C THR A 65 -30.06 3.24 6.06
N ALA A 66 -29.17 3.75 6.90
CA ALA A 66 -28.62 5.09 6.76
C ALA A 66 -27.76 5.21 5.48
N LYS A 67 -27.93 6.30 4.73
CA LYS A 67 -27.23 6.54 3.46
C LYS A 67 -25.71 6.46 3.59
N SER A 68 -25.17 7.01 4.69
CA SER A 68 -23.71 6.95 4.97
C SER A 68 -23.22 5.52 5.15
N TYR A 69 -23.96 4.71 5.91
CA TYR A 69 -23.65 3.30 6.10
C TYR A 69 -23.67 2.53 4.77
N LEU A 70 -24.74 2.70 3.97
CA LEU A 70 -24.85 2.01 2.68
C LEU A 70 -23.70 2.37 1.73
N GLN A 71 -23.32 3.66 1.67
CA GLN A 71 -22.20 4.11 0.87
C GLN A 71 -20.85 3.51 1.31
N GLU A 72 -20.61 3.45 2.61
CA GLU A 72 -19.38 2.88 3.17
C GLU A 72 -19.29 1.38 2.91
N VAL A 73 -20.39 0.67 3.10
CA VAL A 73 -20.53 -0.77 2.83
C VAL A 73 -20.31 -1.07 1.34
N ASP A 74 -20.89 -0.27 0.44
CA ASP A 74 -20.73 -0.44 -1.01
C ASP A 74 -19.28 -0.20 -1.44
N MET A 75 -18.64 0.87 -0.96
CA MET A 75 -17.22 1.13 -1.24
C MET A 75 -16.31 -0.01 -0.79
N PHE A 76 -16.54 -0.53 0.42
CA PHE A 76 -15.77 -1.66 0.92
C PHE A 76 -16.01 -2.92 0.10
N ARG A 77 -17.29 -3.20 -0.25
CA ARG A 77 -17.64 -4.34 -1.09
C ARG A 77 -16.88 -4.30 -2.42
N GLU A 78 -16.87 -3.15 -3.09
CA GLU A 78 -16.12 -2.96 -4.33
C GLU A 78 -14.62 -3.19 -4.15
N GLN A 79 -14.06 -2.67 -3.07
CA GLN A 79 -12.64 -2.86 -2.76
C GLN A 79 -12.31 -4.34 -2.50
N LEU A 80 -13.12 -5.03 -1.71
CA LEU A 80 -12.97 -6.45 -1.40
C LEU A 80 -13.12 -7.30 -2.67
N ALA A 81 -14.16 -7.02 -3.49
CA ALA A 81 -14.48 -7.76 -4.70
C ALA A 81 -13.32 -7.77 -5.70
N ARG A 82 -12.54 -6.68 -5.79
CA ARG A 82 -11.39 -6.60 -6.71
C ARG A 82 -10.44 -7.79 -6.58
N SER A 83 -10.22 -8.30 -5.36
CA SER A 83 -9.31 -9.43 -5.12
C SER A 83 -9.90 -10.79 -5.54
N TYR A 84 -11.21 -10.85 -5.82
CA TYR A 84 -11.94 -12.04 -6.26
C TYR A 84 -12.29 -12.03 -7.75
N LEU A 85 -12.05 -10.90 -8.44
CA LEU A 85 -12.32 -10.75 -9.89
C LEU A 85 -11.10 -11.11 -10.74
N TYR A 86 -10.27 -12.02 -10.24
CA TYR A 86 -9.12 -12.62 -10.90
C TYR A 86 -9.14 -14.12 -10.68
N ASP A 87 -8.65 -14.89 -11.66
CA ASP A 87 -8.41 -16.31 -11.42
C ASP A 87 -7.24 -16.47 -10.45
N ARG A 88 -7.47 -17.18 -9.33
CA ARG A 88 -6.50 -17.29 -8.23
C ARG A 88 -5.28 -18.10 -8.66
N GLU A 89 -5.48 -19.23 -9.34
CA GLU A 89 -4.39 -20.11 -9.74
C GLU A 89 -3.49 -19.43 -10.77
N VAL A 90 -4.10 -18.77 -11.77
CA VAL A 90 -3.36 -17.99 -12.77
C VAL A 90 -2.64 -16.82 -12.12
N THR A 91 -3.27 -16.13 -11.16
CA THR A 91 -2.63 -15.02 -10.43
C THR A 91 -1.43 -15.51 -9.61
N ASP A 92 -1.56 -16.60 -8.87
CA ASP A 92 -0.44 -17.18 -8.10
C ASP A 92 0.69 -17.65 -9.04
N GLY A 93 0.35 -18.23 -10.20
CA GLY A 93 1.31 -18.56 -11.25
C GLY A 93 2.05 -17.34 -11.80
N LEU A 94 1.34 -16.23 -12.05
CA LEU A 94 1.94 -14.97 -12.51
C LEU A 94 2.82 -14.30 -11.44
N ILE A 95 2.47 -14.42 -10.16
CA ILE A 95 3.30 -13.94 -9.05
C ILE A 95 4.61 -14.76 -8.98
N LYS A 96 4.50 -16.07 -9.09
CA LYS A 96 5.68 -16.96 -9.13
C LYS A 96 6.56 -16.69 -10.36
N GLU A 97 5.96 -16.54 -11.54
CA GLU A 97 6.68 -16.15 -12.77
C GLU A 97 7.41 -14.82 -12.61
N ALA A 98 6.73 -13.82 -12.01
CA ALA A 98 7.34 -12.52 -11.75
C ALA A 98 8.55 -12.62 -10.82
N TYR A 99 8.46 -13.41 -9.76
CA TYR A 99 9.57 -13.66 -8.84
C TYR A 99 10.73 -14.39 -9.49
N ASP A 100 10.45 -15.46 -10.24
CA ASP A 100 11.49 -16.25 -10.93
C ASP A 100 12.25 -15.40 -11.95
N ARG A 101 11.53 -14.50 -12.65
CA ARG A 101 12.14 -13.51 -13.55
C ARG A 101 12.86 -12.39 -12.80
N LEU A 102 12.30 -11.90 -11.69
CA LEU A 102 12.93 -10.90 -10.84
C LEU A 102 14.27 -11.41 -10.25
N SER A 103 14.37 -12.71 -10.02
CA SER A 103 15.60 -13.35 -9.53
C SER A 103 16.71 -13.43 -10.58
N GLN A 104 16.46 -12.97 -11.81
CA GLN A 104 17.40 -12.99 -12.93
C GLN A 104 17.45 -11.64 -13.63
N GLU A 105 18.64 -11.24 -14.05
CA GLU A 105 18.88 -10.12 -14.95
C GLU A 105 19.12 -10.65 -16.38
N VAL A 106 18.44 -10.07 -17.37
CA VAL A 106 18.55 -10.43 -18.79
C VAL A 106 19.08 -9.24 -19.56
N GLU A 107 20.19 -9.43 -20.27
CA GLU A 107 20.77 -8.40 -21.13
C GLU A 107 20.16 -8.49 -22.53
N VAL A 108 19.59 -7.37 -22.99
CA VAL A 108 18.78 -7.34 -24.21
C VAL A 108 19.21 -6.16 -25.11
N SER A 109 19.27 -6.44 -26.41
CA SER A 109 19.22 -5.41 -27.44
C SER A 109 17.93 -5.52 -28.22
N HIS A 110 17.38 -4.42 -28.72
CA HIS A 110 16.12 -4.44 -29.48
C HIS A 110 16.13 -3.51 -30.71
N ILE A 111 15.20 -3.78 -31.62
CA ILE A 111 14.86 -2.91 -32.76
C ILE A 111 13.34 -2.71 -32.70
N LEU A 112 12.91 -1.45 -32.70
CA LEU A 112 11.51 -1.04 -32.71
C LEU A 112 11.15 -0.37 -34.03
N ILE A 113 10.04 -0.79 -34.63
CA ILE A 113 9.32 0.00 -35.64
C ILE A 113 8.03 0.46 -35.00
N ALA A 114 7.97 1.75 -34.71
CA ALA A 114 6.89 2.36 -33.97
C ALA A 114 5.58 2.37 -34.79
N VAL A 115 4.53 1.89 -34.16
CA VAL A 115 3.16 2.00 -34.70
C VAL A 115 2.19 1.98 -33.52
N ASN A 116 1.30 2.97 -33.47
CA ASN A 116 0.31 3.09 -32.42
C ASN A 116 -0.58 1.84 -32.36
N SER A 117 -1.00 1.41 -31.17
CA SER A 117 -1.90 0.27 -30.96
C SER A 117 -3.25 0.45 -31.69
N LYS A 118 -3.69 1.71 -31.88
CA LYS A 118 -4.92 2.12 -32.60
C LYS A 118 -4.67 2.59 -34.04
N ALA A 119 -3.49 2.36 -34.61
CA ALA A 119 -3.14 2.76 -35.96
C ALA A 119 -4.01 2.06 -37.00
N LYS A 120 -4.20 2.71 -38.15
CA LYS A 120 -4.92 2.14 -39.28
C LYS A 120 -4.27 0.85 -39.78
N PRO A 121 -5.04 -0.10 -40.30
CA PRO A 121 -4.49 -1.33 -40.87
C PRO A 121 -3.39 -1.10 -41.90
N ALA A 122 -3.52 -0.06 -42.74
CA ALA A 122 -2.51 0.31 -43.73
C ALA A 122 -1.18 0.73 -43.07
N ASP A 123 -1.22 1.54 -42.03
CA ASP A 123 -0.02 2.00 -41.30
C ASP A 123 0.63 0.82 -40.56
N THR A 124 -0.20 -0.03 -39.99
CA THR A 124 0.22 -1.28 -39.32
C THR A 124 0.92 -2.22 -40.32
N LEU A 125 0.40 -2.33 -41.55
CA LEU A 125 0.99 -3.15 -42.61
C LEU A 125 2.35 -2.58 -43.07
N ILE A 126 2.45 -1.26 -43.22
CA ILE A 126 3.73 -0.59 -43.54
C ILE A 126 4.79 -0.87 -42.47
N ALA A 127 4.42 -0.69 -41.20
CA ALA A 127 5.33 -0.98 -40.07
C ALA A 127 5.75 -2.47 -40.03
N TRP A 128 4.79 -3.37 -40.28
CA TRP A 128 5.07 -4.80 -40.38
C TRP A 128 6.03 -5.13 -41.52
N GLN A 129 5.84 -4.58 -42.70
CA GLN A 129 6.74 -4.80 -43.84
C GLN A 129 8.16 -4.29 -43.56
N LYS A 130 8.27 -3.12 -42.91
CA LYS A 130 9.56 -2.54 -42.50
C LYS A 130 10.31 -3.47 -41.54
N ILE A 131 9.65 -3.88 -40.43
CA ILE A 131 10.29 -4.78 -39.44
C ILE A 131 10.59 -6.15 -40.03
N LYS A 132 9.72 -6.67 -40.92
CA LYS A 132 9.90 -7.95 -41.60
C LYS A 132 11.15 -7.92 -42.49
N GLY A 133 11.35 -6.86 -43.24
CA GLY A 133 12.57 -6.69 -44.07
C GLY A 133 13.84 -6.66 -43.23
N ILE A 134 13.83 -5.98 -42.06
CA ILE A 134 14.95 -5.99 -41.12
C ILE A 134 15.15 -7.42 -40.55
N TYR A 135 14.07 -8.07 -40.13
CA TYR A 135 14.12 -9.43 -39.59
C TYR A 135 14.73 -10.45 -40.57
N ASP A 136 14.33 -10.38 -41.83
CA ASP A 136 14.83 -11.30 -42.87
C ASP A 136 16.33 -11.16 -43.09
N ARG A 137 16.87 -9.92 -43.09
CA ARG A 137 18.33 -9.66 -43.17
C ARG A 137 19.08 -10.17 -41.96
N ILE A 138 18.56 -9.89 -40.74
CA ILE A 138 19.17 -10.37 -39.50
C ILE A 138 19.08 -11.90 -39.38
N LYS A 139 18.00 -12.51 -39.86
CA LYS A 139 17.85 -13.95 -39.85
C LYS A 139 18.83 -14.64 -40.79
N ALA A 140 19.15 -14.01 -41.92
CA ALA A 140 20.15 -14.50 -42.86
C ALA A 140 21.57 -14.33 -42.29
N ASP A 141 21.85 -13.21 -41.62
CA ASP A 141 23.12 -12.93 -40.95
C ASP A 141 22.88 -12.25 -39.59
N PRO A 142 22.94 -12.99 -38.48
CA PRO A 142 22.73 -12.48 -37.13
C PRO A 142 23.74 -11.43 -36.66
N THR A 143 24.90 -11.30 -37.35
CA THR A 143 25.91 -10.30 -37.02
C THR A 143 25.47 -8.89 -37.38
N LEU A 144 24.52 -8.76 -38.31
CA LEU A 144 23.95 -7.47 -38.75
C LEU A 144 23.04 -6.80 -37.71
N PHE A 145 22.68 -7.47 -36.61
CA PHE A 145 21.73 -6.95 -35.64
C PHE A 145 22.07 -5.51 -35.20
N SER A 146 23.29 -5.28 -34.77
CA SER A 146 23.74 -3.97 -34.31
C SER A 146 23.73 -2.90 -35.41
N ALA A 147 24.05 -3.26 -36.65
CA ALA A 147 23.97 -2.36 -37.79
C ALA A 147 22.52 -2.03 -38.16
N GLU A 148 21.62 -3.02 -38.14
CA GLU A 148 20.21 -2.85 -38.42
C GLU A 148 19.49 -2.06 -37.32
N ALA A 149 20.00 -2.04 -36.09
CA ALA A 149 19.44 -1.22 -34.99
C ALA A 149 19.43 0.29 -35.32
N LYS A 150 20.25 0.78 -36.23
CA LYS A 150 20.21 2.16 -36.75
C LYS A 150 18.87 2.47 -37.44
N ASN A 151 18.16 1.47 -37.93
CA ASN A 151 16.84 1.60 -38.54
C ASN A 151 15.70 1.56 -37.49
N SER A 152 16.03 1.44 -36.21
CA SER A 152 15.06 1.48 -35.11
C SER A 152 14.46 2.87 -34.94
N ASP A 153 13.16 2.92 -34.65
CA ASP A 153 12.47 4.14 -34.28
C ASP A 153 12.65 4.49 -32.78
N ASP A 154 13.41 3.67 -32.02
CA ASP A 154 13.78 3.98 -30.62
C ASP A 154 15.05 4.87 -30.59
N PRO A 155 14.92 6.19 -30.26
CA PRO A 155 16.05 7.09 -30.25
C PRO A 155 17.05 6.82 -29.11
N GLY A 156 16.61 6.11 -28.06
CA GLY A 156 17.45 5.82 -26.87
C GLY A 156 18.50 4.76 -27.16
N THR A 157 18.24 3.84 -28.07
CA THR A 157 19.10 2.67 -28.28
C THR A 157 19.60 2.46 -29.71
N ARG A 158 19.00 3.10 -30.72
CA ARG A 158 19.35 2.88 -32.13
C ARG A 158 20.86 3.15 -32.44
N ASP A 159 21.45 4.15 -31.77
CA ASP A 159 22.83 4.58 -32.05
C ASP A 159 23.86 3.76 -31.23
N ASN A 160 23.42 2.95 -30.28
CA ASN A 160 24.24 2.04 -29.48
C ASN A 160 24.06 0.55 -29.85
N GLY A 161 23.57 0.26 -31.08
CA GLY A 161 23.31 -1.10 -31.54
C GLY A 161 22.06 -1.75 -30.95
N GLY A 162 21.11 -0.93 -30.49
CA GLY A 162 19.85 -1.36 -29.88
C GLY A 162 19.99 -1.77 -28.42
N ASN A 163 21.11 -1.54 -27.77
CA ASN A 163 21.45 -2.07 -26.44
C ASN A 163 20.63 -1.38 -25.33
N LEU A 164 19.75 -2.15 -24.68
CA LEU A 164 19.02 -1.76 -23.45
C LEU A 164 19.80 -2.09 -22.17
N GLY A 165 20.81 -2.95 -22.28
CA GLY A 165 21.51 -3.51 -21.13
C GLY A 165 20.67 -4.54 -20.39
N TYR A 166 20.95 -4.67 -19.08
CA TYR A 166 20.22 -5.60 -18.22
C TYR A 166 18.88 -5.06 -17.78
N MET A 167 17.89 -5.94 -17.79
CA MET A 167 16.55 -5.70 -17.28
C MET A 167 16.09 -6.88 -16.41
N THR A 168 15.05 -6.67 -15.61
CA THR A 168 14.38 -7.72 -14.85
C THR A 168 12.86 -7.62 -14.99
N ALA A 169 12.11 -8.49 -14.32
CA ALA A 169 10.66 -8.48 -14.35
C ALA A 169 10.06 -7.13 -13.91
N LEU A 170 8.90 -6.79 -14.44
CA LEU A 170 8.09 -5.63 -14.07
C LEU A 170 8.70 -4.26 -14.46
N GLN A 171 9.76 -4.24 -15.24
CA GLN A 171 10.45 -3.02 -15.67
C GLN A 171 9.99 -2.52 -17.06
N VAL A 172 9.52 -3.42 -17.89
CA VAL A 172 9.04 -3.16 -19.25
C VAL A 172 7.65 -3.76 -19.44
N VAL A 173 6.99 -3.43 -20.57
CA VAL A 173 5.68 -4.02 -20.87
C VAL A 173 5.76 -5.53 -20.94
N TYR A 174 4.73 -6.20 -20.43
CA TYR A 174 4.75 -7.65 -20.22
C TYR A 174 5.03 -8.47 -21.49
N SER A 175 4.52 -8.04 -22.64
CA SER A 175 4.79 -8.71 -23.93
C SER A 175 6.28 -8.67 -24.31
N PHE A 176 6.98 -7.57 -24.05
CA PHE A 176 8.41 -7.44 -24.24
C PHE A 176 9.19 -8.31 -23.24
N GLU A 177 8.86 -8.20 -21.93
CA GLU A 177 9.44 -9.02 -20.88
C GLU A 177 9.32 -10.51 -21.20
N ASN A 178 8.11 -10.94 -21.56
CA ASN A 178 7.83 -12.34 -21.89
C ASN A 178 8.71 -12.84 -23.05
N MET A 179 8.91 -12.02 -24.09
CA MET A 179 9.77 -12.37 -25.20
C MET A 179 11.25 -12.45 -24.75
N ALA A 180 11.73 -11.49 -23.94
CA ALA A 180 13.10 -11.46 -23.45
C ALA A 180 13.46 -12.71 -22.60
N TYR A 181 12.56 -13.10 -21.68
CA TYR A 181 12.81 -14.27 -20.83
C TYR A 181 12.70 -15.60 -21.58
N ASN A 182 11.84 -15.69 -22.61
CA ASN A 182 11.64 -16.91 -23.39
C ASN A 182 12.62 -17.06 -24.55
N THR A 183 13.37 -16.03 -24.92
CA THR A 183 14.43 -16.11 -25.96
C THR A 183 15.71 -16.67 -25.34
N PRO A 184 16.31 -17.73 -25.92
CA PRO A 184 17.58 -18.26 -25.43
C PRO A 184 18.72 -17.25 -25.54
N VAL A 185 19.70 -17.36 -24.65
CA VAL A 185 20.94 -16.55 -24.71
C VAL A 185 21.65 -16.79 -26.04
N GLY A 186 22.11 -15.71 -26.66
CA GLY A 186 22.75 -15.70 -27.99
C GLY A 186 21.76 -15.68 -29.16
N SER A 187 20.47 -15.82 -28.91
CA SER A 187 19.43 -15.92 -29.93
C SER A 187 18.70 -14.60 -30.17
N ILE A 188 18.06 -14.50 -31.33
CA ILE A 188 17.20 -13.41 -31.75
C ILE A 188 15.76 -13.91 -31.75
N SER A 189 14.84 -13.10 -31.20
CA SER A 189 13.42 -13.43 -31.15
C SER A 189 12.77 -13.38 -32.54
N GLY A 190 11.58 -13.98 -32.67
CA GLY A 190 10.67 -13.62 -33.76
C GLY A 190 10.17 -12.17 -33.65
N ILE A 191 9.48 -11.69 -34.69
CA ILE A 191 8.80 -10.39 -34.65
C ILE A 191 7.63 -10.51 -33.67
N PHE A 192 7.51 -9.55 -32.75
CA PHE A 192 6.38 -9.47 -31.81
C PHE A 192 5.88 -8.03 -31.70
N ARG A 193 4.66 -7.88 -31.16
CA ARG A 193 4.02 -6.56 -31.03
C ARG A 193 3.83 -6.16 -29.58
N THR A 194 4.02 -4.87 -29.30
CA THR A 194 3.62 -4.20 -28.08
C THR A 194 2.72 -3.01 -28.41
N ASP A 195 2.28 -2.25 -27.43
CA ASP A 195 1.56 -1.00 -27.62
C ASP A 195 2.41 0.08 -28.33
N PHE A 196 3.74 -0.05 -28.30
CA PHE A 196 4.67 0.87 -28.96
C PHE A 196 4.90 0.55 -30.45
N GLY A 197 4.71 -0.70 -30.87
CA GLY A 197 4.94 -1.11 -32.23
C GLY A 197 5.43 -2.54 -32.36
N TYR A 198 6.10 -2.83 -33.46
CA TYR A 198 6.74 -4.12 -33.75
C TYR A 198 8.17 -4.13 -33.29
N HIS A 199 8.57 -5.22 -32.65
CA HIS A 199 9.90 -5.43 -32.10
C HIS A 199 10.55 -6.68 -32.61
N ILE A 200 11.88 -6.66 -32.62
CA ILE A 200 12.78 -7.81 -32.63
C ILE A 200 13.76 -7.59 -31.49
N LEU A 201 14.06 -8.61 -30.71
CA LEU A 201 15.07 -8.52 -29.66
C LEU A 201 16.13 -9.60 -29.79
N LYS A 202 17.32 -9.32 -29.26
CA LYS A 202 18.43 -10.25 -29.10
C LYS A 202 18.78 -10.34 -27.62
N VAL A 203 18.86 -11.53 -27.08
CA VAL A 203 19.31 -11.80 -25.71
C VAL A 203 20.80 -12.13 -25.76
N THR A 204 21.63 -11.33 -25.11
CA THR A 204 23.09 -11.53 -25.10
C THR A 204 23.57 -12.26 -23.87
N ASN A 205 22.92 -12.04 -22.72
CA ASN A 205 23.30 -12.67 -21.47
C ASN A 205 22.10 -12.86 -20.53
N LYS A 206 22.23 -13.83 -19.60
CA LYS A 206 21.35 -14.00 -18.43
C LYS A 206 22.21 -14.30 -17.21
N ARG A 207 21.93 -13.66 -16.09
CA ARG A 207 22.66 -13.86 -14.84
C ARG A 207 21.71 -13.77 -13.65
N PRO A 208 22.07 -14.33 -12.47
CA PRO A 208 21.33 -14.07 -11.23
C PRO A 208 21.24 -12.58 -10.93
N ASN A 209 20.08 -12.12 -10.45
CA ASN A 209 19.92 -10.75 -10.00
C ASN A 209 20.73 -10.54 -8.72
N ARG A 210 21.61 -9.56 -8.76
CA ARG A 210 22.51 -9.23 -7.63
C ARG A 210 21.88 -8.36 -6.56
N GLY A 211 20.62 -7.91 -6.78
CA GLY A 211 19.90 -7.03 -5.89
C GLY A 211 20.29 -5.57 -6.03
N ASP A 212 20.19 -4.84 -4.93
CA ASP A 212 20.50 -3.41 -4.86
C ASP A 212 21.86 -3.18 -4.21
N ILE A 213 22.57 -2.16 -4.68
CA ILE A 213 23.86 -1.75 -4.13
C ILE A 213 23.84 -0.29 -3.73
N LYS A 214 24.39 0.02 -2.58
CA LYS A 214 24.65 1.38 -2.13
C LYS A 214 26.12 1.71 -2.41
N LEU A 215 26.34 2.80 -3.11
CA LEU A 215 27.65 3.25 -3.48
C LEU A 215 27.93 4.65 -2.91
N ARG A 216 29.22 4.97 -2.75
CA ARG A 216 29.72 6.33 -2.67
C ARG A 216 30.40 6.67 -3.97
N HIS A 217 30.23 7.89 -4.45
CA HIS A 217 30.54 8.25 -5.82
C HIS A 217 31.31 9.59 -5.91
N ILE A 218 32.38 9.59 -6.66
CA ILE A 218 33.13 10.79 -7.12
C ILE A 218 32.95 10.86 -8.63
N LEU A 219 32.45 11.97 -9.15
CA LEU A 219 32.31 12.25 -10.57
C LEU A 219 33.03 13.55 -10.89
N LEU A 220 33.90 13.52 -11.91
CA LEU A 220 34.46 14.69 -12.57
C LEU A 220 33.94 14.72 -14.01
N ARG A 221 33.10 15.69 -14.34
CA ARG A 221 32.45 15.80 -15.65
C ARG A 221 33.40 16.31 -16.70
N VAL A 222 33.31 15.77 -17.91
CA VAL A 222 34.11 16.21 -19.06
C VAL A 222 33.24 17.09 -19.96
N GLY A 223 33.81 18.22 -20.43
CA GLY A 223 33.17 19.11 -21.41
C GLY A 223 32.11 20.06 -20.83
N MET A 224 31.92 20.13 -19.53
CA MET A 224 30.92 21.03 -18.90
C MET A 224 31.47 22.44 -18.62
N THR A 225 32.80 22.60 -18.51
CA THR A 225 33.48 23.90 -18.29
C THR A 225 34.72 23.97 -19.17
N PRO A 226 35.26 25.17 -19.46
CA PRO A 226 36.51 25.31 -20.24
C PRO A 226 37.70 24.55 -19.64
N GLU A 227 37.78 24.46 -18.31
CA GLU A 227 38.82 23.71 -17.59
C GLU A 227 38.52 22.22 -17.51
N GLY A 228 37.28 21.81 -17.75
CA GLY A 228 36.79 20.42 -17.72
C GLY A 228 37.17 19.60 -18.93
N THR A 229 38.39 19.78 -19.48
CA THR A 229 38.89 18.97 -20.59
C THR A 229 39.13 17.53 -20.15
N GLU A 230 39.12 16.60 -21.11
CA GLU A 230 39.37 15.18 -20.86
C GLU A 230 40.66 14.95 -20.08
N GLU A 231 41.73 15.62 -20.52
CA GLU A 231 43.08 15.47 -19.93
C GLU A 231 43.17 16.06 -18.52
N ASN A 232 42.57 17.22 -18.29
CA ASN A 232 42.53 17.84 -16.96
C ASN A 232 41.73 17.01 -15.94
N GLN A 233 40.54 16.54 -16.32
CA GLN A 233 39.70 15.72 -15.44
C GLN A 233 40.34 14.35 -15.17
N LYS A 234 41.04 13.78 -16.17
CA LYS A 234 41.81 12.55 -15.98
C LYS A 234 42.94 12.74 -14.96
N ARG A 235 43.74 13.80 -15.08
CA ARG A 235 44.78 14.10 -14.08
C ARG A 235 44.20 14.29 -12.69
N LYS A 236 43.12 15.06 -12.59
CA LYS A 236 42.50 15.39 -11.33
C LYS A 236 41.94 14.15 -10.64
N ILE A 237 41.26 13.24 -11.36
CA ILE A 237 40.75 12.01 -10.78
C ILE A 237 41.85 11.05 -10.35
N GLU A 238 42.96 11.02 -11.10
CA GLU A 238 44.13 10.24 -10.76
C GLU A 238 44.81 10.75 -9.48
N ASP A 239 44.99 12.08 -9.34
CA ASP A 239 45.49 12.69 -8.11
C ASP A 239 44.61 12.37 -6.90
N ILE A 240 43.28 12.43 -7.08
CA ILE A 240 42.29 12.01 -6.05
C ILE A 240 42.50 10.55 -5.68
N TYR A 241 42.65 9.68 -6.68
CA TYR A 241 42.86 8.26 -6.47
C TYR A 241 44.16 7.99 -5.69
N GLN A 242 45.28 8.65 -6.03
CA GLN A 242 46.55 8.49 -5.33
C GLN A 242 46.46 8.93 -3.85
N LYS A 243 45.75 10.02 -3.56
CA LYS A 243 45.50 10.48 -2.17
C LYS A 243 44.68 9.51 -1.37
N ILE A 244 43.66 8.88 -1.98
CA ILE A 244 42.88 7.83 -1.34
C ILE A 244 43.76 6.60 -1.10
N LYS A 245 44.54 6.20 -2.09
CA LYS A 245 45.38 5.00 -2.04
C LYS A 245 46.52 5.13 -1.01
N SER A 246 47.11 6.32 -0.86
CA SER A 246 48.14 6.58 0.16
C SER A 246 47.58 6.71 1.58
N GLY A 247 46.25 6.80 1.74
CA GLY A 247 45.63 7.05 3.04
C GLY A 247 45.67 8.52 3.47
N GLU A 248 46.11 9.45 2.63
CA GLU A 248 46.11 10.89 2.90
C GLU A 248 44.69 11.43 3.07
N SER A 249 43.73 10.85 2.34
CA SER A 249 42.31 11.24 2.46
C SER A 249 41.38 10.05 2.22
N THR A 250 40.13 10.24 2.56
CA THR A 250 39.07 9.22 2.36
C THR A 250 38.24 9.49 1.11
N VAL A 251 37.58 8.45 0.56
CA VAL A 251 36.65 8.63 -0.57
C VAL A 251 35.55 9.64 -0.22
N ALA A 252 35.07 9.65 1.03
CA ALA A 252 34.06 10.58 1.50
C ALA A 252 34.51 12.04 1.49
N GLU A 253 35.74 12.32 1.93
CA GLU A 253 36.33 13.67 1.93
C GLU A 253 36.58 14.15 0.49
N MET A 254 37.13 13.30 -0.36
CA MET A 254 37.35 13.62 -1.76
C MET A 254 36.01 13.86 -2.50
N ALA A 255 34.96 13.08 -2.20
CA ALA A 255 33.64 13.31 -2.77
C ALA A 255 33.04 14.66 -2.37
N ARG A 256 33.14 15.05 -1.08
CA ARG A 256 32.66 16.37 -0.62
C ARG A 256 33.39 17.52 -1.30
N ASN A 257 34.70 17.39 -1.47
CA ASN A 257 35.53 18.49 -1.93
C ASN A 257 35.56 18.63 -3.45
N PHE A 258 35.46 17.52 -4.18
CA PHE A 258 35.78 17.50 -5.61
C PHE A 258 34.67 16.91 -6.50
N SER A 259 33.73 16.13 -5.98
CA SER A 259 32.69 15.53 -6.82
C SER A 259 31.81 16.59 -7.46
N GLU A 260 31.57 16.45 -8.76
CA GLU A 260 30.63 17.28 -9.54
C GLU A 260 29.25 16.63 -9.68
N ASP A 261 29.02 15.53 -8.97
CA ASP A 261 27.68 14.95 -8.83
C ASP A 261 26.90 15.73 -7.78
N PHE A 262 25.87 16.45 -8.24
CA PHE A 262 25.08 17.33 -7.39
C PHE A 262 24.41 16.57 -6.24
N ASN A 263 23.83 15.40 -6.51
CA ASN A 263 23.10 14.63 -5.51
C ASN A 263 24.01 14.12 -4.39
N SER A 264 25.21 13.67 -4.75
CA SER A 264 26.16 13.14 -3.79
C SER A 264 26.90 14.23 -2.99
N ARG A 265 26.99 15.45 -3.54
CA ARG A 265 27.64 16.60 -2.89
C ARG A 265 26.71 17.37 -1.95
N SER A 266 25.45 17.58 -2.35
CA SER A 266 24.50 18.45 -1.64
C SER A 266 24.03 17.88 -0.30
N ASN A 267 24.03 16.58 -0.13
CA ASN A 267 23.47 15.91 1.07
C ASN A 267 24.45 15.85 2.26
N GLY A 268 25.65 16.41 2.17
CA GLY A 268 26.64 16.34 3.24
C GLY A 268 27.18 14.94 3.58
N THR A 269 26.70 13.91 2.86
CA THR A 269 26.98 12.49 3.12
C THR A 269 28.35 12.03 2.60
N GLY A 270 29.09 12.91 1.92
CA GLY A 270 30.40 12.57 1.32
C GLY A 270 30.25 11.63 0.13
N GLY A 271 29.30 11.90 -0.76
CA GLY A 271 29.13 11.18 -2.02
C GLY A 271 28.28 9.90 -1.93
N GLU A 272 27.60 9.63 -0.81
CA GLU A 272 26.71 8.49 -0.72
C GLU A 272 25.51 8.65 -1.66
N MET A 273 25.20 7.58 -2.37
CA MET A 273 24.02 7.43 -3.23
C MET A 273 22.95 6.61 -2.50
N ASP A 274 21.71 6.74 -2.91
CA ASP A 274 20.68 5.77 -2.51
C ASP A 274 20.95 4.39 -3.11
N PHE A 275 20.22 3.37 -2.67
CA PHE A 275 20.33 2.04 -3.27
C PHE A 275 19.95 2.08 -4.75
N ILE A 276 20.82 1.54 -5.59
CA ILE A 276 20.66 1.45 -7.04
C ILE A 276 20.87 0.02 -7.51
N ASN A 277 20.31 -0.29 -8.68
CA ASN A 277 20.55 -1.53 -9.40
C ASN A 277 20.63 -1.28 -10.91
N VAL A 278 21.07 -2.27 -11.67
CA VAL A 278 21.26 -2.13 -13.12
C VAL A 278 19.95 -1.80 -13.87
N THR A 279 18.82 -2.27 -13.35
CA THR A 279 17.53 -2.13 -14.04
C THR A 279 16.93 -0.73 -13.91
N MET A 280 17.44 0.10 -13.01
CA MET A 280 17.07 1.53 -12.92
C MET A 280 17.61 2.34 -14.10
N PHE A 281 18.53 1.77 -14.88
CA PHE A 281 19.26 2.43 -15.96
C PHE A 281 19.09 1.70 -17.30
N ILE A 282 17.92 1.15 -17.58
CA ILE A 282 17.59 0.51 -18.86
C ILE A 282 17.80 1.53 -19.99
N GLY A 283 18.58 1.16 -21.02
CA GLY A 283 18.94 2.04 -22.12
C GLY A 283 20.14 2.98 -21.83
N ASP A 284 20.71 2.94 -20.63
CA ASP A 284 21.90 3.72 -20.24
C ASP A 284 23.04 2.76 -19.84
N PRO A 285 23.81 2.28 -20.80
CA PRO A 285 24.89 1.31 -20.56
C PRO A 285 26.00 1.85 -19.66
N ASP A 286 26.24 3.17 -19.66
CA ASP A 286 27.28 3.80 -18.82
C ASP A 286 26.91 3.70 -17.33
N ARG A 287 25.66 4.03 -16.97
CA ARG A 287 25.21 3.91 -15.59
C ARG A 287 25.08 2.44 -15.17
N GLN A 288 24.67 1.56 -16.06
CA GLN A 288 24.69 0.12 -15.77
C GLN A 288 26.12 -0.38 -15.52
N SER A 289 27.10 0.07 -16.31
CA SER A 289 28.53 -0.24 -16.10
C SER A 289 29.02 0.24 -14.74
N LEU A 290 28.57 1.41 -14.27
CA LEU A 290 28.91 1.91 -12.94
C LEU A 290 28.39 0.97 -11.83
N VAL A 291 27.13 0.53 -11.93
CA VAL A 291 26.53 -0.44 -10.99
C VAL A 291 27.28 -1.77 -11.04
N ASP A 292 27.59 -2.27 -12.23
CA ASP A 292 28.33 -3.53 -12.41
C ASP A 292 29.72 -3.49 -11.78
N ARG A 293 30.44 -2.37 -11.95
CA ARG A 293 31.74 -2.17 -11.28
C ARG A 293 31.61 -2.16 -9.77
N GLY A 294 30.56 -1.54 -9.24
CA GLY A 294 30.27 -1.56 -7.80
C GLY A 294 30.09 -2.98 -7.25
N PHE A 295 29.30 -3.81 -7.95
CA PHE A 295 29.13 -5.21 -7.56
C PHE A 295 30.42 -6.04 -7.66
N ASN A 296 31.34 -5.70 -8.58
CA ASN A 296 32.61 -6.40 -8.77
C ASN A 296 33.64 -6.10 -7.66
N LEU A 297 33.46 -5.02 -6.89
CA LEU A 297 34.26 -4.78 -5.68
C LEU A 297 33.97 -5.89 -4.65
N LYS A 298 35.01 -6.45 -4.02
CA LYS A 298 34.86 -7.63 -3.16
C LYS A 298 34.12 -7.32 -1.87
N ASN A 299 34.59 -6.34 -1.13
CA ASN A 299 34.12 -6.05 0.23
C ASN A 299 33.46 -4.67 0.31
N ALA A 300 32.60 -4.47 1.32
CA ALA A 300 32.20 -3.12 1.71
C ALA A 300 33.44 -2.33 2.15
N GLY A 301 33.52 -1.07 1.70
CA GLY A 301 34.69 -0.22 1.87
C GLY A 301 35.69 -0.23 0.71
N ASP A 302 35.73 -1.29 -0.10
CA ASP A 302 36.57 -1.32 -1.31
C ASP A 302 36.15 -0.23 -2.29
N TYR A 303 37.09 0.34 -3.01
CA TYR A 303 36.85 1.36 -4.02
C TYR A 303 37.50 1.02 -5.36
N SER A 304 36.95 1.58 -6.44
CA SER A 304 37.44 1.32 -7.79
C SER A 304 38.68 2.16 -8.12
N GLU A 305 39.48 1.70 -9.09
CA GLU A 305 40.34 2.57 -9.84
C GLU A 305 39.50 3.60 -10.62
N PRO A 306 40.12 4.73 -11.06
CA PRO A 306 39.45 5.67 -11.95
C PRO A 306 38.97 4.99 -13.24
N PHE A 307 37.73 5.28 -13.64
CA PHE A 307 37.19 4.79 -14.90
C PHE A 307 36.32 5.84 -15.60
N ARG A 308 36.19 5.68 -16.91
CA ARG A 308 35.55 6.64 -17.82
C ARG A 308 34.17 6.16 -18.22
N THR A 309 33.19 7.07 -18.24
CA THR A 309 31.86 6.91 -18.89
C THR A 309 31.61 8.15 -19.79
N SER A 310 30.53 8.18 -20.53
CA SER A 310 30.11 9.36 -21.31
C SER A 310 30.01 10.64 -20.48
N LEU A 311 29.69 10.53 -19.18
CA LEU A 311 29.55 11.66 -18.27
C LEU A 311 30.86 12.27 -17.80
N GLY A 312 31.94 11.48 -17.72
CA GLY A 312 33.19 11.91 -17.15
C GLY A 312 33.99 10.78 -16.50
N TRP A 313 34.87 11.14 -15.58
CA TRP A 313 35.69 10.24 -14.79
C TRP A 313 35.11 9.94 -13.44
N HIS A 314 35.15 8.69 -13.01
CA HIS A 314 34.52 8.20 -11.80
C HIS A 314 35.48 7.45 -10.90
N ILE A 315 35.24 7.53 -9.57
CA ILE A 315 35.68 6.58 -8.56
C ILE A 315 34.42 6.22 -7.75
N ILE A 316 34.21 4.94 -7.50
CA ILE A 316 33.09 4.44 -6.68
C ILE A 316 33.62 3.61 -5.51
N GLN A 317 32.92 3.68 -4.38
CA GLN A 317 33.19 2.84 -3.21
C GLN A 317 31.95 2.04 -2.88
N LYS A 318 32.13 0.73 -2.67
CA LYS A 318 31.04 -0.17 -2.24
C LYS A 318 30.71 0.09 -0.78
N MET A 319 29.44 0.34 -0.50
CA MET A 319 28.96 0.57 0.86
C MET A 319 28.18 -0.64 1.40
N GLU A 320 27.13 -1.01 0.73
CA GLU A 320 26.19 -2.05 1.16
C GLU A 320 25.57 -2.75 -0.04
N VAL A 321 25.23 -4.03 0.10
CA VAL A 321 24.47 -4.79 -0.89
C VAL A 321 23.25 -5.39 -0.21
N ARG A 322 22.09 -5.26 -0.84
CA ARG A 322 20.83 -5.91 -0.46
C ARG A 322 20.44 -6.91 -1.52
N PRO A 323 20.50 -8.20 -1.23
CA PRO A 323 20.09 -9.22 -2.19
C PRO A 323 18.58 -9.15 -2.43
N VAL A 324 18.12 -9.77 -3.52
CA VAL A 324 16.68 -9.97 -3.77
C VAL A 324 16.08 -10.75 -2.59
N GLY A 325 14.97 -10.26 -2.07
CA GLY A 325 14.27 -10.89 -0.93
C GLY A 325 13.75 -12.29 -1.27
N ALA A 326 13.54 -13.11 -0.24
CA ALA A 326 12.91 -14.42 -0.42
C ALA A 326 11.46 -14.27 -0.92
N PHE A 327 10.98 -15.28 -1.67
CA PHE A 327 9.64 -15.25 -2.28
C PHE A 327 8.52 -14.90 -1.30
N ASP A 328 8.49 -15.52 -0.13
CA ASP A 328 7.45 -15.29 0.86
C ASP A 328 7.44 -13.86 1.42
N ALA A 329 8.62 -13.27 1.60
CA ALA A 329 8.75 -11.87 2.02
C ALA A 329 8.29 -10.89 0.93
N MET A 330 8.44 -11.24 -0.35
CA MET A 330 8.09 -10.40 -1.49
C MET A 330 6.68 -10.66 -2.04
N LYS A 331 6.04 -11.75 -1.65
CA LYS A 331 4.77 -12.24 -2.24
C LYS A 331 3.67 -11.17 -2.28
N THR A 332 3.47 -10.44 -1.17
CA THR A 332 2.45 -9.39 -1.09
C THR A 332 2.75 -8.22 -2.03
N THR A 333 4.00 -7.77 -2.07
CA THR A 333 4.43 -6.69 -2.97
C THR A 333 4.29 -7.10 -4.44
N LEU A 334 4.74 -8.30 -4.77
CA LEU A 334 4.62 -8.86 -6.12
C LEU A 334 3.16 -9.04 -6.53
N LYS A 335 2.29 -9.48 -5.62
CA LYS A 335 0.84 -9.58 -5.89
C LYS A 335 0.27 -8.22 -6.33
N ASN A 336 0.56 -7.17 -5.58
CA ASN A 336 0.09 -5.82 -5.91
C ASN A 336 0.66 -5.33 -7.26
N GLN A 337 1.93 -5.57 -7.53
CA GLN A 337 2.57 -5.22 -8.79
C GLN A 337 2.00 -5.99 -9.98
N VAL A 338 1.77 -7.31 -9.83
CA VAL A 338 1.15 -8.17 -10.85
C VAL A 338 -0.28 -7.72 -11.16
N GLN A 339 -1.07 -7.42 -10.14
CA GLN A 339 -2.46 -6.97 -10.31
C GLN A 339 -2.58 -5.61 -11.01
N ASN A 340 -1.60 -4.73 -10.85
CA ASN A 340 -1.54 -3.42 -11.50
C ASN A 340 -0.75 -3.42 -12.83
N ASN A 341 -0.30 -4.58 -13.31
CA ASN A 341 0.45 -4.75 -14.54
C ASN A 341 -0.41 -5.36 -15.66
N GLN A 342 -0.04 -5.14 -16.91
CA GLN A 342 -0.72 -5.75 -18.08
C GLN A 342 -0.85 -7.27 -18.00
N ARG A 343 0.04 -7.97 -17.27
CA ARG A 343 -0.05 -9.42 -17.07
C ARG A 343 -1.30 -9.86 -16.30
N ALA A 344 -1.89 -8.98 -15.48
CA ALA A 344 -3.17 -9.25 -14.81
C ALA A 344 -4.29 -9.61 -15.79
N GLN A 345 -4.18 -9.11 -17.05
CA GLN A 345 -5.13 -9.41 -18.10
C GLN A 345 -5.28 -10.91 -18.34
N LYS A 346 -4.20 -11.70 -18.23
CA LYS A 346 -4.27 -13.17 -18.34
C LYS A 346 -5.14 -13.80 -17.26
N SER A 347 -5.07 -13.29 -16.05
CA SER A 347 -5.89 -13.78 -14.95
C SER A 347 -7.36 -13.41 -15.13
N VAL A 348 -7.65 -12.21 -15.65
CA VAL A 348 -9.01 -11.81 -16.00
C VAL A 348 -9.54 -12.65 -17.17
N ASP A 349 -8.74 -12.92 -18.19
CA ASP A 349 -9.14 -13.75 -19.32
C ASP A 349 -9.43 -15.20 -18.86
N ALA A 350 -8.61 -15.75 -17.96
CA ALA A 350 -8.85 -17.06 -17.38
C ALA A 350 -10.15 -17.10 -16.55
N LEU A 351 -10.39 -16.05 -15.74
CA LEU A 351 -11.65 -15.92 -15.01
C LEU A 351 -12.85 -15.87 -15.97
N VAL A 352 -12.76 -15.10 -17.05
CA VAL A 352 -13.82 -15.00 -18.07
C VAL A 352 -14.14 -16.36 -18.67
N GLU A 353 -13.12 -17.13 -19.07
CA GLU A 353 -13.33 -18.47 -19.63
C GLU A 353 -13.92 -19.46 -18.58
N LYS A 354 -13.51 -19.34 -17.33
CA LYS A 354 -14.10 -20.09 -16.22
C LYS A 354 -15.57 -19.73 -16.02
N VAL A 355 -15.90 -18.44 -15.96
CA VAL A 355 -17.28 -17.96 -15.80
C VAL A 355 -18.17 -18.44 -16.96
N LYS A 356 -17.69 -18.36 -18.20
CA LYS A 356 -18.40 -18.87 -19.38
C LYS A 356 -18.70 -20.36 -19.24
N LYS A 357 -17.69 -21.16 -18.88
CA LYS A 357 -17.80 -22.62 -18.73
C LYS A 357 -18.78 -23.01 -17.63
N GLU A 358 -18.69 -22.37 -16.46
CA GLU A 358 -19.51 -22.71 -15.30
C GLU A 358 -20.98 -22.29 -15.43
N ASN A 359 -21.25 -21.24 -16.23
CA ASN A 359 -22.59 -20.66 -16.34
C ASN A 359 -23.25 -20.86 -17.70
N GLY A 360 -22.82 -21.88 -18.47
CA GLY A 360 -23.50 -22.29 -19.69
C GLY A 360 -23.53 -21.21 -20.79
N TYR A 361 -22.41 -20.49 -20.96
CA TYR A 361 -22.29 -19.47 -21.99
C TYR A 361 -22.59 -20.03 -23.39
N LYS A 362 -23.50 -19.33 -24.11
CA LYS A 362 -23.88 -19.67 -25.45
C LYS A 362 -24.03 -18.45 -26.33
N GLU A 363 -23.29 -18.36 -27.41
CA GLU A 363 -23.34 -17.29 -28.41
C GLU A 363 -24.35 -17.58 -29.53
N PHE A 364 -24.88 -16.48 -30.13
CA PHE A 364 -25.80 -16.53 -31.29
C PHE A 364 -25.18 -15.68 -32.43
N PRO A 365 -24.21 -16.22 -33.19
CA PRO A 365 -23.51 -15.51 -34.26
C PRO A 365 -24.44 -15.00 -35.36
N GLU A 366 -25.54 -15.74 -35.61
CA GLU A 366 -26.56 -15.36 -36.56
C GLU A 366 -27.21 -14.00 -36.22
N ASN A 367 -27.44 -13.75 -34.92
CA ASN A 367 -28.00 -12.47 -34.48
C ASN A 367 -26.98 -11.33 -34.57
N MET A 368 -25.69 -11.61 -34.40
CA MET A 368 -24.61 -10.64 -34.64
C MET A 368 -24.56 -10.24 -36.10
N ASN A 369 -24.70 -11.16 -37.04
CA ASN A 369 -24.75 -10.87 -38.46
C ASN A 369 -25.96 -9.99 -38.82
N VAL A 370 -27.10 -10.22 -38.16
CA VAL A 370 -28.30 -9.37 -38.33
C VAL A 370 -28.04 -7.95 -37.81
N LEU A 371 -27.39 -7.77 -36.68
CA LEU A 371 -27.01 -6.45 -36.18
C LEU A 371 -26.09 -5.73 -37.17
N ILE A 372 -25.01 -6.39 -37.62
CA ILE A 372 -24.05 -5.79 -38.54
C ILE A 372 -24.71 -5.36 -39.84
N ALA A 373 -25.66 -6.15 -40.37
CA ALA A 373 -26.42 -5.82 -41.55
C ALA A 373 -27.40 -4.63 -41.36
N ALA A 374 -27.79 -4.34 -40.11
CA ALA A 374 -28.67 -3.23 -39.74
C ALA A 374 -27.94 -1.91 -39.51
N LEU A 375 -26.60 -1.90 -39.46
CA LEU A 375 -25.80 -0.68 -39.26
C LEU A 375 -25.84 0.19 -40.50
N ASP A 376 -26.07 1.51 -40.30
CA ASP A 376 -26.14 2.50 -41.34
C ASP A 376 -24.76 3.09 -41.73
N THR A 377 -24.75 4.00 -42.70
CA THR A 377 -23.53 4.70 -43.18
C THR A 377 -22.93 5.63 -42.13
N ASN A 378 -23.69 6.05 -41.11
CA ASN A 378 -23.18 6.89 -40.02
C ASN A 378 -22.35 6.09 -39.05
N PHE A 379 -22.56 4.79 -38.96
CA PHE A 379 -21.75 3.90 -38.16
C PHE A 379 -20.27 3.99 -38.54
N ALA A 380 -19.92 3.89 -39.79
CA ALA A 380 -18.53 4.02 -40.25
C ALA A 380 -17.89 5.38 -39.95
N LYS A 381 -18.72 6.44 -39.82
CA LYS A 381 -18.26 7.79 -39.44
C LYS A 381 -18.09 7.99 -37.94
N GLY A 382 -18.37 6.97 -37.11
CA GLY A 382 -18.33 7.08 -35.66
C GLY A 382 -19.55 7.82 -35.05
N GLN A 383 -20.65 7.91 -35.77
CA GLN A 383 -21.85 8.68 -35.38
C GLN A 383 -23.06 7.77 -35.08
N PHE A 384 -22.82 6.52 -34.73
CA PHE A 384 -23.88 5.56 -34.42
C PHE A 384 -24.66 5.97 -33.17
N LYS A 385 -25.99 5.79 -33.27
CA LYS A 385 -26.93 5.90 -32.16
C LYS A 385 -27.71 4.59 -32.00
N ALA A 386 -27.80 4.07 -30.77
CA ALA A 386 -28.51 2.83 -30.50
C ALA A 386 -29.99 2.91 -30.99
N ASP A 387 -30.58 4.10 -30.84
CA ASP A 387 -31.97 4.33 -31.26
C ASP A 387 -32.18 4.39 -32.79
N SER A 388 -31.10 4.50 -33.57
CA SER A 388 -31.16 4.45 -35.05
C SER A 388 -31.38 3.03 -35.60
N LEU A 389 -31.20 1.99 -34.75
CA LEU A 389 -31.47 0.62 -35.18
C LEU A 389 -32.93 0.42 -35.55
N PRO A 390 -33.23 -0.27 -36.67
CA PRO A 390 -34.59 -0.58 -37.06
C PRO A 390 -35.29 -1.45 -36.02
N GLU A 391 -36.60 -1.28 -35.88
CA GLU A 391 -37.41 -2.04 -34.92
C GLU A 391 -37.36 -3.55 -35.23
N PHE A 392 -37.28 -3.92 -36.51
CA PHE A 392 -37.26 -5.31 -36.97
C PHE A 392 -36.07 -5.59 -37.88
N ALA A 393 -35.51 -6.77 -37.78
CA ALA A 393 -34.42 -7.22 -38.63
C ALA A 393 -34.91 -7.42 -40.08
N ALA A 394 -34.20 -6.86 -41.05
CA ALA A 394 -34.41 -7.13 -42.45
C ALA A 394 -33.52 -8.33 -42.85
N THR A 395 -34.11 -9.39 -43.41
CA THR A 395 -33.39 -10.55 -43.93
C THR A 395 -33.42 -10.55 -45.43
N ASN A 396 -32.31 -10.87 -46.11
CA ASN A 396 -32.20 -10.90 -47.57
C ASN A 396 -32.53 -12.31 -48.15
N GLN A 397 -33.76 -12.52 -48.64
CA GLN A 397 -34.08 -13.56 -49.64
C GLN A 397 -34.93 -12.95 -50.74
N GLY A 398 -34.32 -12.70 -51.88
CA GLY A 398 -35.01 -12.29 -53.10
C GLY A 398 -34.19 -11.33 -53.94
N LYS A 399 -34.46 -11.27 -55.24
CA LYS A 399 -33.73 -10.62 -56.32
C LYS A 399 -33.45 -9.11 -56.19
N LYS A 400 -33.61 -8.51 -55.04
CA LYS A 400 -33.27 -7.08 -54.72
C LYS A 400 -32.85 -6.86 -53.26
N GLY A 401 -32.03 -7.70 -52.71
CA GLY A 401 -31.05 -7.36 -51.69
C GLY A 401 -31.56 -6.88 -50.31
N ARG A 402 -32.77 -7.17 -49.83
CA ARG A 402 -33.20 -6.98 -48.45
C ARG A 402 -34.02 -8.15 -47.94
N VAL A 403 -33.60 -8.74 -46.82
CA VAL A 403 -34.22 -9.96 -46.23
C VAL A 403 -34.76 -9.59 -44.85
N TYR A 404 -36.04 -9.94 -44.63
CA TYR A 404 -36.63 -9.83 -43.29
C TYR A 404 -36.57 -11.23 -42.65
N VAL A 405 -35.90 -11.42 -41.53
CA VAL A 405 -35.97 -12.67 -40.75
C VAL A 405 -37.36 -12.76 -40.14
N LYS A 406 -38.18 -13.70 -40.60
CA LYS A 406 -39.34 -14.17 -39.84
C LYS A 406 -38.88 -15.32 -38.96
N PRO A 407 -38.75 -15.10 -37.62
CA PRO A 407 -38.93 -16.20 -36.70
C PRO A 407 -40.40 -16.62 -36.79
N ALA A 408 -40.64 -17.90 -36.75
CA ALA A 408 -41.97 -18.46 -36.90
C ALA A 408 -43.01 -17.73 -36.00
N GLY A 409 -43.92 -17.02 -36.61
CA GLY A 409 -45.21 -16.62 -36.03
C GLY A 409 -45.30 -15.35 -35.20
N LYS A 410 -44.23 -14.70 -34.73
CA LYS A 410 -44.27 -13.44 -33.95
C LYS A 410 -43.21 -12.46 -34.45
N LYS A 411 -43.57 -11.16 -34.61
CA LYS A 411 -42.61 -10.07 -34.87
C LYS A 411 -41.73 -9.93 -33.63
N THR A 412 -40.50 -10.40 -33.69
CA THR A 412 -39.51 -10.19 -32.60
C THR A 412 -38.72 -8.93 -32.90
N SER A 413 -38.66 -7.99 -31.97
CA SER A 413 -37.86 -6.80 -32.10
C SER A 413 -36.40 -7.16 -32.26
N LEU A 414 -35.68 -6.48 -33.19
CA LEU A 414 -34.25 -6.61 -33.38
C LEU A 414 -33.48 -6.48 -32.05
N ARG A 415 -33.88 -5.48 -31.25
CA ARG A 415 -33.24 -5.18 -29.95
C ARG A 415 -33.39 -6.30 -28.93
N SER A 416 -34.44 -7.14 -29.02
CA SER A 416 -34.70 -8.23 -28.10
C SER A 416 -33.99 -9.56 -28.46
N LEU A 417 -33.34 -9.64 -29.61
CA LEU A 417 -32.55 -10.82 -30.01
C LEU A 417 -31.33 -10.96 -29.12
N SER A 418 -31.12 -12.15 -28.57
CA SER A 418 -29.95 -12.47 -27.76
C SER A 418 -28.71 -12.56 -28.62
N LEU A 419 -27.63 -11.88 -28.22
CA LEU A 419 -26.29 -12.08 -28.77
C LEU A 419 -25.56 -13.23 -28.07
N PHE A 420 -25.80 -13.37 -26.78
CA PHE A 420 -25.41 -14.51 -25.98
C PHE A 420 -26.33 -14.71 -24.77
N GLU A 421 -26.25 -15.90 -24.18
CA GLU A 421 -26.89 -16.24 -22.92
C GLU A 421 -25.85 -16.75 -21.94
N MET A 422 -25.99 -16.48 -20.66
CA MET A 422 -25.10 -16.92 -19.59
C MET A 422 -25.84 -16.87 -18.25
N GLY A 423 -25.75 -17.94 -17.45
CA GLY A 423 -26.37 -18.01 -16.13
C GLY A 423 -27.91 -17.84 -16.13
N GLY A 424 -28.56 -18.23 -17.24
CA GLY A 424 -30.01 -18.04 -17.44
C GLY A 424 -30.42 -16.65 -17.90
N GLU A 425 -29.48 -15.69 -17.97
CA GLU A 425 -29.72 -14.34 -18.45
C GLU A 425 -29.46 -14.20 -19.94
N LYS A 426 -30.26 -13.33 -20.59
CA LYS A 426 -30.15 -12.98 -22.01
C LYS A 426 -29.49 -11.62 -22.20
N TYR A 427 -28.42 -11.60 -22.96
CA TYR A 427 -27.70 -10.38 -23.31
C TYR A 427 -28.03 -10.03 -24.76
N THR A 428 -28.78 -8.94 -24.93
CA THR A 428 -29.48 -8.64 -26.19
C THR A 428 -28.74 -7.63 -27.07
N ILE A 429 -29.15 -7.57 -28.35
CA ILE A 429 -28.71 -6.55 -29.29
C ILE A 429 -28.95 -5.13 -28.74
N GLY A 430 -30.11 -4.88 -28.10
CA GLY A 430 -30.41 -3.59 -27.50
C GLY A 430 -29.41 -3.14 -26.47
N GLN A 431 -29.03 -4.05 -25.56
CA GLN A 431 -27.99 -3.78 -24.53
C GLN A 431 -26.62 -3.54 -25.16
N PHE A 432 -26.24 -4.35 -26.15
CA PHE A 432 -24.97 -4.19 -26.86
C PHE A 432 -24.94 -2.92 -27.72
N ALA A 433 -26.03 -2.54 -28.38
CA ALA A 433 -26.12 -1.32 -29.15
C ALA A 433 -25.87 -0.07 -28.27
N SER A 434 -26.41 -0.03 -27.05
CA SER A 434 -26.12 1.06 -26.12
C SER A 434 -24.64 1.08 -25.71
N HIS A 435 -24.01 -0.07 -25.50
CA HIS A 435 -22.58 -0.15 -25.23
C HIS A 435 -21.73 0.26 -26.45
N LEU A 436 -22.14 -0.15 -27.63
CA LEU A 436 -21.50 0.18 -28.91
C LEU A 436 -21.54 1.70 -29.17
N GLU A 437 -22.67 2.36 -28.89
CA GLU A 437 -22.81 3.82 -28.99
C GLU A 437 -21.76 4.56 -28.14
N VAL A 438 -21.57 4.14 -26.89
CA VAL A 438 -20.58 4.76 -25.99
C VAL A 438 -19.14 4.46 -26.44
N SER A 439 -18.92 3.32 -27.09
CA SER A 439 -17.61 2.88 -27.59
C SER A 439 -17.22 3.46 -28.95
N MET A 440 -18.10 4.26 -29.59
CA MET A 440 -17.90 4.75 -30.95
C MET A 440 -16.71 5.69 -31.10
N GLN A 441 -15.96 5.43 -32.14
CA GLN A 441 -14.88 6.28 -32.66
C GLN A 441 -14.88 6.14 -34.19
N PRO A 442 -14.26 7.08 -34.96
CA PRO A 442 -14.15 6.91 -36.42
C PRO A 442 -13.51 5.56 -36.76
N ILE A 443 -14.22 4.75 -37.55
CA ILE A 443 -13.80 3.38 -37.87
C ILE A 443 -12.79 3.42 -39.01
N THR A 444 -11.64 2.81 -38.77
CA THR A 444 -10.55 2.70 -39.76
C THR A 444 -10.40 1.23 -40.16
N GLY A 445 -11.37 0.69 -40.90
CA GLY A 445 -11.37 -0.74 -41.29
C GLY A 445 -12.76 -1.26 -41.54
N SER A 446 -12.95 -2.54 -41.40
CA SER A 446 -14.24 -3.20 -41.56
C SER A 446 -15.14 -2.95 -40.34
N ASN A 447 -16.40 -2.57 -40.58
CA ASN A 447 -17.42 -2.48 -39.52
C ASN A 447 -17.53 -3.77 -38.73
N MET A 448 -17.39 -4.92 -39.38
CA MET A 448 -17.47 -6.25 -38.77
C MET A 448 -16.33 -6.46 -37.77
N GLU A 449 -15.09 -6.10 -38.13
CA GLU A 449 -13.93 -6.25 -37.21
C GLU A 449 -14.08 -5.38 -35.99
N PHE A 450 -14.51 -4.12 -36.17
CA PHE A 450 -14.75 -3.20 -35.07
C PHE A 450 -15.84 -3.70 -34.12
N VAL A 451 -17.02 -4.09 -34.68
CA VAL A 451 -18.14 -4.62 -33.87
C VAL A 451 -17.73 -5.86 -33.11
N ASN A 452 -17.01 -6.79 -33.74
CA ASN A 452 -16.55 -8.01 -33.08
C ASN A 452 -15.52 -7.74 -31.97
N ALA A 453 -14.64 -6.76 -32.16
CA ALA A 453 -13.69 -6.35 -31.10
C ALA A 453 -14.44 -5.77 -29.89
N VAL A 454 -15.36 -4.83 -30.12
CA VAL A 454 -16.17 -4.24 -29.04
C VAL A 454 -17.07 -5.30 -28.38
N PHE A 455 -17.61 -6.25 -29.16
CA PHE A 455 -18.41 -7.32 -28.61
C PHE A 455 -17.61 -8.24 -27.69
N LYS A 456 -16.38 -8.60 -28.07
CA LYS A 456 -15.50 -9.41 -27.25
C LYS A 456 -15.21 -8.74 -25.90
N ASP A 457 -14.94 -7.44 -25.93
CA ASP A 457 -14.69 -6.66 -24.70
C ASP A 457 -15.97 -6.53 -23.86
N TRP A 458 -17.13 -6.37 -24.51
CA TRP A 458 -18.41 -6.32 -23.82
C TRP A 458 -18.77 -7.63 -23.13
N VAL A 459 -18.59 -8.78 -23.82
CA VAL A 459 -18.78 -10.12 -23.24
C VAL A 459 -17.88 -10.30 -22.02
N LYS A 460 -16.61 -9.92 -22.16
CA LYS A 460 -15.65 -9.96 -21.06
C LYS A 460 -16.12 -9.15 -19.86
N GLY A 461 -16.54 -7.90 -20.09
CA GLY A 461 -17.08 -7.04 -19.02
C GLY A 461 -18.33 -7.66 -18.38
N LYS A 462 -19.23 -8.27 -19.17
CA LYS A 462 -20.43 -8.92 -18.63
C LYS A 462 -20.10 -10.16 -17.81
N CYS A 463 -19.11 -10.94 -18.18
CA CYS A 463 -18.64 -12.08 -17.37
C CYS A 463 -18.07 -11.62 -16.02
N VAL A 464 -17.28 -10.54 -16.01
CA VAL A 464 -16.74 -9.98 -14.76
C VAL A 464 -17.86 -9.43 -13.87
N ILE A 465 -18.82 -8.68 -14.44
CA ILE A 465 -19.98 -8.17 -13.71
C ILE A 465 -20.82 -9.32 -13.13
N TYR A 466 -21.08 -10.35 -13.92
CA TYR A 466 -21.80 -11.54 -13.47
C TYR A 466 -21.10 -12.20 -12.29
N GLN A 467 -19.79 -12.37 -12.37
CA GLN A 467 -18.99 -12.95 -11.28
C GLN A 467 -19.07 -12.08 -10.02
N ASP A 468 -18.96 -10.76 -10.17
CA ASP A 468 -19.05 -9.81 -9.07
C ASP A 468 -20.40 -9.88 -8.35
N GLN A 469 -21.50 -9.88 -9.11
CA GLN A 469 -22.87 -9.94 -8.57
C GLN A 469 -23.17 -11.25 -7.80
N HIS A 470 -22.44 -12.34 -8.11
CA HIS A 470 -22.64 -13.65 -7.48
C HIS A 470 -21.50 -14.04 -6.51
N LEU A 471 -20.64 -13.08 -6.11
CA LEU A 471 -19.52 -13.41 -5.21
C LEU A 471 -19.97 -13.93 -3.84
N GLU A 472 -21.03 -13.37 -3.28
CA GLU A 472 -21.56 -13.79 -1.97
C GLU A 472 -22.14 -15.22 -2.00
N GLU A 473 -22.61 -15.66 -3.16
CA GLU A 473 -23.12 -17.02 -3.36
C GLU A 473 -22.00 -18.02 -3.64
N LYS A 474 -21.02 -17.60 -4.44
CA LYS A 474 -19.93 -18.46 -4.94
C LYS A 474 -18.72 -18.56 -4.02
N SER A 475 -18.51 -17.55 -3.16
CA SER A 475 -17.37 -17.49 -2.24
C SER A 475 -17.82 -17.32 -0.80
N PRO A 476 -17.84 -18.40 0.00
CA PRO A 476 -18.12 -18.29 1.43
C PRO A 476 -17.17 -17.34 2.16
N GLU A 477 -15.88 -17.33 1.77
CA GLU A 477 -14.88 -16.43 2.34
C GLU A 477 -15.24 -14.96 2.10
N PHE A 478 -15.61 -14.59 0.86
CA PHE A 478 -16.06 -13.25 0.52
C PHE A 478 -17.29 -12.85 1.34
N LYS A 479 -18.31 -13.73 1.36
CA LYS A 479 -19.55 -13.50 2.11
C LYS A 479 -19.28 -13.20 3.58
N HIS A 480 -18.38 -13.97 4.21
CA HIS A 480 -18.07 -13.82 5.62
C HIS A 480 -17.31 -12.51 5.91
N LEU A 481 -16.27 -12.18 5.12
CA LEU A 481 -15.52 -10.93 5.27
C LEU A 481 -16.42 -9.71 5.06
N TYR A 482 -17.29 -9.77 4.07
CA TYR A 482 -18.24 -8.70 3.78
C TYR A 482 -19.26 -8.52 4.94
N GLN A 483 -19.80 -9.62 5.47
CA GLN A 483 -20.71 -9.58 6.61
C GLN A 483 -20.04 -9.04 7.87
N GLU A 484 -18.83 -9.51 8.17
CA GLU A 484 -18.03 -9.04 9.30
C GLU A 484 -17.77 -7.52 9.23
N PHE A 485 -17.48 -7.02 8.03
CA PHE A 485 -17.28 -5.58 7.83
C PHE A 485 -18.59 -4.79 8.06
N LYS A 486 -19.70 -5.25 7.51
CA LYS A 486 -21.02 -4.64 7.72
C LYS A 486 -21.35 -4.53 9.20
N GLU A 487 -21.16 -5.62 9.94
CA GLU A 487 -21.40 -5.69 11.38
C GLU A 487 -20.45 -4.77 12.15
N GLY A 488 -19.17 -4.71 11.73
CA GLY A 488 -18.17 -3.85 12.35
C GLY A 488 -18.51 -2.36 12.25
N ILE A 489 -18.94 -1.89 11.07
CA ILE A 489 -19.37 -0.49 10.86
C ILE A 489 -20.57 -0.17 11.77
N LEU A 490 -21.57 -1.04 11.81
CA LEU A 490 -22.77 -0.83 12.67
C LEU A 490 -22.38 -0.73 14.14
N MET A 491 -21.58 -1.67 14.61
CA MET A 491 -21.10 -1.68 16.00
C MET A 491 -20.31 -0.41 16.32
N PHE A 492 -19.37 -0.02 15.43
CA PHE A 492 -18.56 1.18 15.61
C PHE A 492 -19.44 2.45 15.66
N ALA A 493 -20.34 2.62 14.70
CA ALA A 493 -21.24 3.78 14.65
C ALA A 493 -22.16 3.87 15.90
N ARG A 494 -22.61 2.72 16.42
CA ARG A 494 -23.42 2.71 17.62
C ARG A 494 -22.61 2.98 18.88
N MET A 495 -21.38 2.46 18.97
CA MET A 495 -20.42 2.80 20.02
C MET A 495 -20.11 4.30 20.02
N GLN A 496 -19.88 4.88 18.84
CA GLN A 496 -19.67 6.32 18.68
C GLN A 496 -20.81 7.10 19.35
N GLN A 497 -22.05 6.78 18.99
CA GLN A 497 -23.23 7.48 19.48
C GLN A 497 -23.52 7.25 20.99
N LYS A 498 -23.41 6.00 21.44
CA LYS A 498 -23.85 5.61 22.81
C LYS A 498 -22.79 5.86 23.86
N VAL A 499 -21.51 5.85 23.46
CA VAL A 499 -20.37 5.88 24.39
C VAL A 499 -19.49 7.10 24.16
N TRP A 500 -18.87 7.23 22.98
CA TRP A 500 -17.80 8.20 22.78
C TRP A 500 -18.31 9.63 22.64
N ASP A 501 -19.32 9.87 21.81
CA ASP A 501 -19.93 11.19 21.66
C ASP A 501 -20.63 11.57 22.96
N LYS A 502 -21.38 10.65 23.58
CA LYS A 502 -22.04 10.89 24.84
C LYS A 502 -21.06 11.25 25.96
N ALA A 503 -19.92 10.56 26.07
CA ALA A 503 -18.91 10.88 27.08
C ALA A 503 -18.25 12.26 26.88
N ASN A 504 -18.22 12.77 25.64
CA ASN A 504 -17.68 14.09 25.33
C ASN A 504 -18.71 15.22 25.52
N GLU A 505 -19.97 14.97 25.23
CA GLU A 505 -21.06 15.95 25.21
C GLU A 505 -21.77 16.05 26.57
N ASP A 506 -21.90 14.96 27.28
CA ASP A 506 -22.58 14.89 28.57
C ASP A 506 -21.70 15.38 29.72
N THR A 507 -21.49 16.69 29.75
CA THR A 507 -20.67 17.33 30.79
C THR A 507 -21.27 17.18 32.19
N ALA A 508 -22.58 17.07 32.32
CA ALA A 508 -23.26 16.87 33.59
C ALA A 508 -23.02 15.44 34.10
N GLY A 509 -23.24 14.43 33.26
CA GLY A 509 -22.98 13.04 33.60
C GLY A 509 -21.53 12.76 33.93
N LEU A 510 -20.59 13.32 33.19
CA LEU A 510 -19.15 13.22 33.48
C LEU A 510 -18.80 13.85 34.84
N LYS A 511 -19.42 14.97 35.18
CA LYS A 511 -19.21 15.62 36.47
C LYS A 511 -19.75 14.77 37.62
N ASP A 512 -20.97 14.25 37.50
CA ASP A 512 -21.58 13.40 38.52
C ASP A 512 -20.81 12.07 38.67
N PHE A 513 -20.34 11.49 37.58
CA PHE A 513 -19.48 10.32 37.59
C PHE A 513 -18.16 10.59 38.33
N HIS A 514 -17.51 11.71 38.04
CA HIS A 514 -16.28 12.11 38.73
C HIS A 514 -16.54 12.33 40.23
N GLU A 515 -17.61 13.06 40.59
CA GLU A 515 -17.95 13.32 41.99
C GLU A 515 -18.17 12.01 42.77
N THR A 516 -18.87 11.02 42.16
CA THR A 516 -19.12 9.71 42.76
C THR A 516 -17.86 8.87 42.91
N ASN A 517 -16.88 9.05 41.97
CA ASN A 517 -15.66 8.25 41.91
C ASN A 517 -14.42 9.03 42.36
N LYS A 518 -14.55 10.11 43.13
CA LYS A 518 -13.44 11.00 43.55
C LYS A 518 -12.21 10.27 44.11
N THR A 519 -12.44 9.17 44.81
CA THR A 519 -11.37 8.37 45.42
C THR A 519 -10.49 7.65 44.41
N LYS A 520 -10.91 7.53 43.16
CA LYS A 520 -10.09 7.00 42.05
C LYS A 520 -9.10 8.05 41.53
N TYR A 521 -9.42 9.32 41.66
CA TYR A 521 -8.67 10.45 41.09
C TYR A 521 -7.98 11.25 42.17
N MET A 522 -6.97 10.70 42.78
CA MET A 522 -6.26 11.32 43.90
C MET A 522 -4.93 11.93 43.46
N TRP A 523 -4.65 13.10 43.95
CA TRP A 523 -3.27 13.55 44.07
C TRP A 523 -2.66 12.89 45.31
N ASN A 524 -1.43 12.44 45.19
CA ASN A 524 -0.61 12.12 46.35
C ASN A 524 -0.18 13.42 47.04
N ASP A 525 0.55 13.30 48.17
CA ASP A 525 1.21 14.45 48.79
C ASP A 525 2.10 15.16 47.77
N ARG A 526 2.01 16.50 47.70
CA ARG A 526 2.74 17.35 46.76
C ARG A 526 3.42 18.50 47.47
N PHE A 527 4.52 18.97 46.89
CA PHE A 527 5.09 20.27 47.24
C PHE A 527 4.88 21.24 46.07
N ASP A 528 4.31 22.42 46.37
CA ASP A 528 4.30 23.57 45.47
C ASP A 528 5.68 24.21 45.58
N CYS A 529 6.43 24.24 44.47
CA CYS A 529 7.83 24.65 44.47
C CYS A 529 8.18 25.60 43.34
N GLU A 530 9.13 26.49 43.63
CA GLU A 530 9.94 27.17 42.61
C GLU A 530 11.27 26.41 42.48
N VAL A 531 11.53 25.89 41.28
CA VAL A 531 12.75 25.12 40.98
C VAL A 531 13.61 25.93 40.03
N TYR A 532 14.83 26.17 40.39
CA TYR A 532 15.79 26.94 39.59
C TYR A 532 16.94 26.03 39.17
N LEU A 533 17.16 25.92 37.86
CA LEU A 533 18.22 25.13 37.24
C LEU A 533 19.39 26.05 36.89
N CYS A 534 20.53 25.92 37.53
CA CYS A 534 21.70 26.79 37.42
C CYS A 534 22.87 26.05 36.76
N ALA A 535 23.64 26.71 35.90
CA ALA A 535 24.77 26.10 35.21
C ALA A 535 25.93 25.71 36.14
N ASP A 536 26.11 26.46 37.28
CA ASP A 536 27.17 26.18 38.23
C ASP A 536 26.78 26.49 39.67
N LYS A 537 27.61 26.05 40.64
CA LYS A 537 27.42 26.21 42.08
C LYS A 537 27.41 27.67 42.53
N LYS A 538 28.22 28.52 41.89
CA LYS A 538 28.32 29.95 42.24
C LYS A 538 27.05 30.68 41.86
N MET A 539 26.52 30.36 40.70
CA MET A 539 25.24 30.88 40.23
C MET A 539 24.10 30.41 41.12
N ALA A 540 24.03 29.14 41.46
CA ALA A 540 23.00 28.60 42.36
C ALA A 540 23.04 29.30 43.72
N GLY A 541 24.22 29.60 44.26
CA GLY A 541 24.39 30.39 45.51
C GLY A 541 23.87 31.84 45.36
N SER A 542 24.07 32.46 44.20
CA SER A 542 23.52 33.80 43.89
C SER A 542 22.00 33.76 43.79
N VAL A 543 21.46 32.78 43.04
CA VAL A 543 20.02 32.57 42.89
C VAL A 543 19.36 32.31 44.24
N ALA A 544 19.90 31.43 45.07
CA ALA A 544 19.35 31.15 46.40
C ALA A 544 19.23 32.43 47.29
N LYS A 545 20.25 33.33 47.24
CA LYS A 545 20.20 34.61 47.94
C LYS A 545 19.11 35.52 47.39
N MET A 546 18.87 35.53 46.10
CA MET A 546 17.84 36.35 45.47
C MET A 546 16.44 35.81 45.76
N VAL A 547 16.26 34.50 45.70
CA VAL A 547 15.02 33.79 46.08
C VAL A 547 14.68 34.04 47.53
N LYS A 548 15.66 34.02 48.45
CA LYS A 548 15.48 34.35 49.87
C LYS A 548 15.03 35.79 50.09
N LYS A 549 15.42 36.72 49.20
CA LYS A 549 14.98 38.14 49.22
C LYS A 549 13.62 38.35 48.57
N GLY A 550 12.94 37.31 48.11
CA GLY A 550 11.63 37.42 47.48
C GLY A 550 11.64 38.01 46.06
N ILE A 551 12.79 37.98 45.38
CA ILE A 551 12.89 38.49 44.00
C ILE A 551 12.17 37.50 43.06
N GLN A 552 11.34 38.04 42.17
CA GLN A 552 10.53 37.25 41.23
C GLN A 552 11.40 36.43 40.29
N PRO A 553 10.99 35.19 39.93
CA PRO A 553 11.74 34.24 39.09
C PRO A 553 12.22 34.86 37.76
N ASP A 554 11.36 35.59 37.05
CA ASP A 554 11.72 36.25 35.79
C ASP A 554 12.83 37.33 35.97
N SER A 555 12.83 38.04 37.07
CA SER A 555 13.87 39.03 37.37
C SER A 555 15.20 38.36 37.69
N ILE A 556 15.15 37.20 38.37
CA ILE A 556 16.33 36.37 38.63
C ILE A 556 16.88 35.86 37.31
N ARG A 557 16.06 35.33 36.43
CA ARG A 557 16.43 34.82 35.10
C ARG A 557 17.08 35.92 34.25
N ARG A 558 16.45 37.10 34.15
CA ARG A 558 17.00 38.24 33.38
C ARG A 558 18.40 38.62 33.84
N LYS A 559 18.64 38.63 35.16
CA LYS A 559 19.94 38.97 35.72
C LYS A 559 21.04 37.97 35.37
N HIS A 560 20.68 36.72 35.14
CA HIS A 560 21.60 35.60 34.84
C HIS A 560 21.63 35.22 33.36
N THR A 561 21.00 35.99 32.47
CA THR A 561 21.07 35.83 31.01
C THR A 561 22.07 36.81 30.45
N ARG A 562 23.16 36.36 29.82
CA ARG A 562 24.16 37.18 29.13
C ARG A 562 24.25 36.74 27.66
N SER A 563 24.23 37.75 26.76
CA SER A 563 24.56 37.58 25.34
C SER A 563 23.91 36.34 24.67
N ASN A 564 22.59 36.21 24.74
CA ASN A 564 21.81 35.09 24.20
C ASN A 564 22.09 33.68 24.81
N THR A 565 22.92 33.59 25.86
CA THR A 565 23.13 32.29 26.54
C THR A 565 22.33 32.33 27.86
N VAL A 566 21.32 31.42 27.92
CA VAL A 566 20.52 31.22 29.13
C VAL A 566 21.31 30.34 30.08
N SER A 567 21.91 30.95 31.13
CA SER A 567 22.70 30.20 32.12
C SER A 567 21.86 29.72 33.31
N MET A 568 20.60 30.14 33.41
CA MET A 568 19.67 29.76 34.47
C MET A 568 18.25 29.71 33.90
N ASP A 569 17.54 28.63 34.19
CA ASP A 569 16.12 28.47 33.90
C ASP A 569 15.35 28.17 35.19
N TYR A 570 14.04 28.34 35.18
CA TYR A 570 13.21 28.03 36.34
C TYR A 570 11.91 27.34 35.93
N ARG A 571 11.35 26.57 36.88
CA ARG A 571 10.04 25.92 36.76
C ARG A 571 9.24 26.21 38.03
N LEU A 572 7.96 26.49 37.83
CA LEU A 572 6.99 26.65 38.92
C LEU A 572 6.02 25.47 38.81
N GLY A 573 5.80 24.73 39.87
CA GLY A 573 4.90 23.59 39.81
C GLY A 573 4.63 22.88 41.13
N LYS A 574 3.67 21.96 41.08
CA LYS A 574 3.29 21.07 42.18
C LYS A 574 3.79 19.69 41.87
N TYR A 575 4.69 19.15 42.68
CA TYR A 575 5.43 17.93 42.40
C TYR A 575 5.10 16.84 43.41
N GLU A 576 4.76 15.66 42.92
CA GLU A 576 4.64 14.43 43.70
C GLU A 576 6.02 13.75 43.84
N ILE A 577 6.14 12.79 44.77
CA ILE A 577 7.41 12.05 44.99
C ILE A 577 7.83 11.24 43.75
N THR A 578 6.87 10.91 42.89
CA THR A 578 7.05 10.12 41.67
C THR A 578 7.35 10.96 40.42
N ASP A 579 7.38 12.29 40.54
CA ASP A 579 7.63 13.18 39.41
C ASP A 579 9.12 13.15 38.98
N THR A 580 9.44 12.26 38.07
CA THR A 580 10.81 12.06 37.58
C THR A 580 11.18 12.98 36.39
N PHE A 581 10.23 13.70 35.79
CA PHE A 581 10.47 14.52 34.62
C PHE A 581 11.49 15.65 34.84
N LEU A 582 11.41 16.39 36.00
CA LEU A 582 12.38 17.43 36.38
C LEU A 582 13.50 16.88 37.27
N PHE A 583 13.29 15.75 37.90
CA PHE A 583 14.18 15.17 38.90
C PHE A 583 14.45 13.68 38.56
N PRO A 584 15.17 13.41 37.47
CA PRO A 584 15.34 12.02 36.97
C PRO A 584 15.91 11.04 38.01
N ASP A 585 16.69 11.53 38.97
CA ASP A 585 17.26 10.73 40.04
C ASP A 585 16.41 10.68 41.33
N GLY A 586 15.30 11.42 41.37
CA GLY A 586 14.37 11.47 42.52
C GLY A 586 14.91 12.02 43.83
N ARG A 587 16.22 12.27 43.95
CA ARG A 587 16.87 12.63 45.25
C ARG A 587 16.31 13.89 45.86
N ILE A 588 15.99 14.90 45.06
CA ILE A 588 15.45 16.17 45.62
C ILE A 588 14.07 15.93 46.18
N LEU A 589 13.18 15.26 45.42
CA LEU A 589 11.82 14.97 45.87
C LEU A 589 11.86 14.08 47.12
N THR A 590 12.67 13.02 47.13
CA THR A 590 12.86 12.16 48.34
C THR A 590 13.29 13.00 49.54
N THR A 591 14.24 13.93 49.39
CA THR A 591 14.69 14.79 50.47
C THR A 591 13.58 15.73 50.96
N LEU A 592 12.78 16.29 50.06
CA LEU A 592 11.63 17.16 50.44
C LEU A 592 10.59 16.33 51.22
N PHE A 593 10.22 15.14 50.71
CA PHE A 593 9.20 14.29 51.34
C PHE A 593 9.62 13.65 52.65
N SER A 594 10.90 13.36 52.85
CA SER A 594 11.42 12.76 54.08
C SER A 594 11.69 13.76 55.22
N ASN A 595 11.73 15.05 54.97
CA ASN A 595 12.03 16.04 55.99
C ASN A 595 10.76 16.82 56.43
N PRO A 596 10.26 16.63 57.68
CA PRO A 596 9.07 17.31 58.22
C PRO A 596 9.09 18.83 58.14
N GLU A 597 10.29 19.46 58.25
CA GLU A 597 10.40 20.92 58.26
C GLU A 597 9.87 21.53 56.95
N TYR A 598 9.93 20.90 55.81
CA TYR A 598 9.38 21.45 54.55
C TYR A 598 7.85 21.40 54.53
N ARG A 599 7.21 20.55 55.32
CA ARG A 599 5.75 20.52 55.50
C ARG A 599 5.26 21.63 56.37
N GLU A 600 6.04 21.98 57.45
CA GLU A 600 5.60 22.89 58.51
C GLU A 600 6.00 24.33 58.25
N LYS A 601 7.07 24.58 57.50
CA LYS A 601 7.65 25.93 57.28
C LYS A 601 7.68 26.33 55.81
N PRO A 602 6.62 26.91 55.25
CA PRO A 602 6.60 27.45 53.90
C PRO A 602 7.68 28.51 53.66
N GLY A 603 8.18 28.61 52.42
CA GLY A 603 9.24 29.55 52.05
C GLY A 603 10.66 29.01 52.27
N LYS A 604 10.82 27.83 52.83
CA LYS A 604 12.14 27.20 53.05
C LYS A 604 12.82 26.85 51.73
N ILE A 605 14.11 27.15 51.64
CA ILE A 605 14.95 26.83 50.48
C ILE A 605 15.75 25.57 50.80
N GLN A 606 15.67 24.57 49.93
CA GLN A 606 16.50 23.37 50.02
C GLN A 606 17.95 23.74 49.68
N ASN A 607 18.89 23.09 50.33
CA ASN A 607 20.31 23.21 50.03
C ASN A 607 20.62 22.81 48.58
N LEU A 608 21.66 23.46 48.03
CA LEU A 608 22.09 23.30 46.66
C LEU A 608 22.52 21.86 46.37
N ASN A 609 21.87 21.19 45.44
CA ASN A 609 22.21 19.89 44.96
C ASN A 609 22.59 19.91 43.48
N GLN A 610 23.60 19.16 43.11
CA GLN A 610 23.94 18.91 41.69
C GLN A 610 23.14 17.76 41.16
N ILE A 611 22.48 17.96 40.02
CA ILE A 611 21.75 16.91 39.28
C ILE A 611 22.22 16.97 37.84
N GLY A 612 22.94 15.92 37.43
CA GLY A 612 23.58 15.91 36.10
C GLY A 612 24.54 17.09 35.96
N ALA A 613 24.37 17.88 34.90
CA ALA A 613 25.17 19.07 34.61
C ALA A 613 24.69 20.33 35.36
N ASN A 614 23.53 20.29 36.02
CA ASN A 614 22.91 21.48 36.62
C ASN A 614 23.00 21.46 38.14
N TRP A 615 23.08 22.66 38.73
CA TRP A 615 22.90 22.91 40.17
C TRP A 615 21.47 23.40 40.39
N VAL A 616 20.75 22.77 41.32
CA VAL A 616 19.32 23.04 41.54
C VAL A 616 19.11 23.75 42.89
N VAL A 617 18.28 24.78 42.83
CA VAL A 617 17.77 25.51 44.02
C VAL A 617 16.25 25.29 44.04
N VAL A 618 15.72 24.82 45.16
CA VAL A 618 14.28 24.60 45.32
C VAL A 618 13.79 25.46 46.48
N LYS A 619 12.79 26.30 46.23
CA LYS A 619 12.01 26.99 47.25
C LYS A 619 10.66 26.28 47.36
N VAL A 620 10.34 25.81 48.55
CA VAL A 620 9.02 25.21 48.84
C VAL A 620 8.06 26.34 49.23
N ASN A 621 7.03 26.54 48.42
CA ASN A 621 6.00 27.53 48.70
C ASN A 621 4.95 26.98 49.69
N GLN A 622 4.54 25.72 49.49
CA GLN A 622 3.50 25.09 50.29
C GLN A 622 3.58 23.55 50.20
N PHE A 623 3.25 22.89 51.29
CA PHE A 623 2.91 21.47 51.26
C PHE A 623 1.42 21.30 51.01
N LEU A 624 1.08 20.41 50.07
CA LEU A 624 -0.28 20.08 49.68
C LEU A 624 -0.52 18.59 49.99
N PRO A 625 -1.32 18.25 50.99
CA PRO A 625 -1.60 16.87 51.32
C PRO A 625 -2.39 16.19 50.18
N ALA A 626 -2.43 14.86 50.20
CA ALA A 626 -3.22 14.07 49.32
C ALA A 626 -4.67 14.57 49.29
N ALA A 627 -5.20 14.78 48.10
CA ALA A 627 -6.56 15.33 47.90
C ALA A 627 -7.13 14.83 46.57
N PRO A 628 -8.45 14.78 46.44
CA PRO A 628 -9.08 14.48 45.15
C PRO A 628 -8.69 15.55 44.12
N LYS A 629 -8.39 15.05 42.87
CA LYS A 629 -8.19 15.92 41.72
C LYS A 629 -9.53 16.53 41.32
N LYS A 630 -9.49 17.79 40.94
CA LYS A 630 -10.66 18.42 40.30
C LYS A 630 -10.85 17.77 38.92
N LEU A 631 -12.06 17.79 38.37
CA LEU A 631 -12.36 17.23 37.06
C LEU A 631 -11.44 17.79 35.97
N GLU A 632 -11.15 19.10 36.00
CA GLU A 632 -10.25 19.76 35.03
C GLU A 632 -8.81 19.21 35.09
N GLU A 633 -8.37 18.73 36.26
CA GLU A 633 -7.03 18.19 36.49
C GLU A 633 -6.87 16.72 36.03
N CYS A 634 -8.00 16.00 35.88
CA CYS A 634 -8.01 14.59 35.49
C CYS A 634 -9.04 14.28 34.39
N ARG A 635 -9.49 15.28 33.65
CA ARG A 635 -10.59 15.15 32.67
C ARG A 635 -10.40 13.99 31.70
N GLY A 636 -9.18 13.80 31.16
CA GLY A 636 -8.89 12.71 30.22
C GLY A 636 -9.09 11.32 30.86
N LEU A 637 -8.60 11.13 32.10
CA LEU A 637 -8.77 9.89 32.83
C LEU A 637 -10.23 9.65 33.20
N ALA A 638 -10.91 10.68 33.75
CA ALA A 638 -12.30 10.60 34.12
C ALA A 638 -13.23 10.35 32.92
N ALA A 639 -12.93 10.94 31.75
CA ALA A 639 -13.70 10.73 30.52
C ALA A 639 -13.51 9.30 29.99
N ASN A 640 -12.31 8.73 30.07
CA ASN A 640 -12.06 7.34 29.68
C ASN A 640 -12.81 6.34 30.58
N ASP A 641 -12.76 6.55 31.90
CA ASP A 641 -13.50 5.72 32.84
C ASP A 641 -15.02 5.89 32.68
N TYR A 642 -15.48 7.10 32.33
CA TYR A 642 -16.88 7.37 32.05
C TYR A 642 -17.35 6.68 30.77
N GLN A 643 -16.50 6.58 29.74
CA GLN A 643 -16.81 5.77 28.55
C GLN A 643 -17.02 4.31 28.92
N THR A 644 -16.13 3.74 29.75
CA THR A 644 -16.28 2.36 30.25
C THR A 644 -17.60 2.19 31.01
N PHE A 645 -17.92 3.13 31.90
CA PHE A 645 -19.18 3.08 32.63
C PHE A 645 -20.42 3.18 31.72
N LEU A 646 -20.41 4.05 30.71
CA LEU A 646 -21.49 4.16 29.72
C LEU A 646 -21.66 2.86 28.92
N GLU A 647 -20.55 2.24 28.53
CA GLU A 647 -20.58 0.97 27.83
C GLU A 647 -21.15 -0.15 28.69
N GLU A 648 -20.74 -0.25 29.95
CA GLU A 648 -21.28 -1.23 30.92
C GLU A 648 -22.79 -1.03 31.16
N GLN A 649 -23.23 0.20 31.34
CA GLN A 649 -24.67 0.52 31.45
C GLN A 649 -25.40 0.10 30.18
N TRP A 650 -24.92 0.49 29.01
CA TRP A 650 -25.53 0.12 27.73
C TRP A 650 -25.63 -1.41 27.58
N LEU A 651 -24.54 -2.15 27.86
CA LEU A 651 -24.53 -3.60 27.81
C LEU A 651 -25.53 -4.21 28.79
N SER A 652 -25.67 -3.67 30.02
CA SER A 652 -26.68 -4.12 30.99
C SER A 652 -28.08 -3.96 30.44
N ASP A 653 -28.36 -2.85 29.74
CA ASP A 653 -29.67 -2.59 29.14
C ASP A 653 -29.91 -3.50 27.92
N LEU A 654 -28.90 -3.76 27.11
CA LEU A 654 -28.98 -4.69 25.98
C LEU A 654 -29.29 -6.11 26.41
N LEU A 655 -28.69 -6.60 27.51
CA LEU A 655 -28.91 -7.92 28.06
C LEU A 655 -30.36 -8.09 28.59
N LYS A 656 -30.99 -7.00 29.05
CA LYS A 656 -32.42 -6.98 29.45
C LYS A 656 -33.34 -6.93 28.23
N THR A 657 -32.96 -6.14 27.22
CA THR A 657 -33.79 -5.89 26.03
C THR A 657 -33.77 -7.09 25.08
N TYR A 658 -32.64 -7.72 24.93
CA TYR A 658 -32.43 -8.82 23.98
C TYR A 658 -32.06 -10.11 24.73
N PRO A 659 -33.03 -10.95 25.06
CA PRO A 659 -32.74 -12.24 25.67
C PRO A 659 -31.95 -13.11 24.73
N TYR A 660 -31.03 -13.88 25.30
CA TYR A 660 -30.21 -14.85 24.56
C TYR A 660 -30.17 -16.20 25.27
N SER A 661 -29.89 -17.26 24.54
CA SER A 661 -29.74 -18.60 25.11
C SER A 661 -28.60 -19.35 24.39
N VAL A 662 -27.66 -19.82 25.19
CA VAL A 662 -26.54 -20.64 24.69
C VAL A 662 -26.95 -22.11 24.70
N ASN A 663 -26.68 -22.81 23.60
CA ASN A 663 -26.80 -24.25 23.50
C ASN A 663 -25.59 -24.90 24.18
N GLN A 664 -25.68 -25.13 25.48
CA GLN A 664 -24.54 -25.58 26.29
C GLN A 664 -23.91 -26.87 25.78
N PRO A 665 -24.66 -27.94 25.38
CA PRO A 665 -24.04 -29.15 24.80
C PRO A 665 -23.24 -28.87 23.52
N VAL A 666 -23.69 -27.93 22.68
CA VAL A 666 -22.98 -27.54 21.45
C VAL A 666 -21.70 -26.77 21.79
N PHE A 667 -21.79 -25.86 22.77
CA PHE A 667 -20.65 -25.10 23.26
C PHE A 667 -19.56 -25.99 23.88
N ASP A 668 -19.95 -26.94 24.75
CA ASP A 668 -19.04 -27.85 25.43
C ASP A 668 -18.29 -28.72 24.40
N ALA A 669 -19.00 -29.21 23.37
CA ALA A 669 -18.40 -29.98 22.29
C ALA A 669 -17.45 -29.12 21.43
N PHE A 670 -17.78 -27.87 21.18
CA PHE A 670 -16.92 -26.90 20.49
C PHE A 670 -15.64 -26.64 21.29
N SER A 671 -15.78 -26.30 22.58
CA SER A 671 -14.68 -26.01 23.49
C SER A 671 -13.69 -27.19 23.57
N LYS A 672 -14.22 -28.40 23.75
CA LYS A 672 -13.40 -29.64 23.76
C LYS A 672 -12.61 -29.81 22.45
N ARG A 673 -13.26 -29.63 21.30
CA ARG A 673 -12.60 -29.74 19.99
C ARG A 673 -11.49 -28.71 19.83
N MET A 674 -11.68 -27.45 20.20
CA MET A 674 -10.65 -26.40 20.11
C MET A 674 -9.43 -26.71 20.96
N LEU A 675 -9.62 -27.24 22.15
CA LEU A 675 -8.52 -27.67 23.04
C LEU A 675 -7.74 -28.86 22.50
N GLU A 676 -8.45 -29.83 21.88
CA GLU A 676 -7.84 -31.01 21.23
C GLU A 676 -7.03 -30.61 19.97
N GLU A 677 -7.51 -29.72 19.13
CA GLU A 677 -6.80 -29.17 17.95
C GLU A 677 -5.46 -28.53 18.37
N LYS A 678 -5.44 -27.74 19.44
CA LYS A 678 -4.23 -27.13 19.99
C LYS A 678 -3.23 -28.19 20.46
N SER A 679 -3.68 -29.23 21.13
CA SER A 679 -2.81 -30.29 21.70
C SER A 679 -2.14 -31.14 20.60
N THR A 680 -2.73 -31.20 19.41
CA THR A 680 -2.25 -32.00 18.26
C THR A 680 -1.45 -31.19 17.24
N GLY A 681 -1.29 -29.87 17.46
CA GLY A 681 -0.51 -28.99 16.59
C GLY A 681 -1.12 -28.79 15.20
N LYS A 682 -2.44 -29.00 15.05
CA LYS A 682 -3.18 -28.79 13.79
C LYS A 682 -3.80 -27.41 13.72
#